data_d96503115065f419c38685ab232dd9b9
#
_entry.id   d96503115065f419c38685ab232dd9b9
#
_cell.length_a   1.000
_cell.length_b   1.000
_cell.length_c   1.000
_cell.angle_alpha   90.00
_cell.angle_beta   90.00
_cell.angle_gamma   90.00
#
_symmetry.space_group_name_H-M   'P 1'
#
loop_
_entity.id
_entity.type
_entity.pdbx_description
1 polymer ?
#
loop_
_entity_poly.entity_id
_entity_poly.type
_entity_poly.pdbx_seq_one_letter_code
_entity_poly.pdbx_strand_id
1 'polypeptide(L)'
;MVDPAPRRRRPAAGGGGGGAAEAALVLLALAALYGAMSLVAYRVIHMRHVAPLGADAPLGDFSEGRVLHHLRRLSVDIPGRQEGSPGLEAAARYIKGQLEELAARAGPEYRIEVEESLVSGSFSMRFLRHRVTLTYRNHKNIVMRISSNVSEDQDLAFLVNGHFDSPLGSPGAADCGSCVGQYNVYFARTNVILTSMLELSRLIIDSGWVPSQPVIFLFNGAEELFLLGSHGFIKTHKWNNTIGAFINIEASGSGGADLVCQSGPGSWPSRIYAQTAKYPMANSVAQDMFGIIPGDTDYRIFAEDITNIPGLDIIFVLGGYFYHTSYDTVENLLPGSIQARGENLFNLVKAFTNSPMLLKENKRSNEAAMPIKDDLRAIFFDYLTWFMSSSSHFPACTTIPDVSKHYLDVMVSDCSGFNERFAHPYLAFLMFVPTSLAGLFLPRIIWGLSEQAHFWGAFGLYSLITLVYMLAGLSGGFLTFFISMSMLLGRFICSISRKHWNKQSPKLLVGYVVPMIPCLLYCLYYGGFLIQFLIEKMGMMGSLPKPYGYFVADVIVGSVIGLVVGWCFGPVTPIASRWLAKTSILHGLLQVTVVGLAISSQLFPYSTGAPKRVVLQHTFVTDANSIVESHYGFSVVDANSLEFLFNNAPEAAKWLKDNSLLSFEEKYHSDRSSWLALYPVNFLFSGSLKFPSENEEIRKHYQHFPQMVIQKTSSNNGHRRMHLELSLGSLSEIWTSVLNITGPLSNWSFSDMTLPDPQSFSGGPPSYICRLSGESHENWSFWLEANSSEPLRIDVAVLDQYLLDRTRKLKSLFPSWADITAFTTFFSTYHL
;
A
#
# COMPACT_ATOMS: atom_id res chain seq x y z
N MET A 1 -53.42 7.66 71.48
CA MET A 1 -52.80 6.39 71.22
C MET A 1 -52.36 6.42 69.77
N VAL A 2 -51.07 6.57 69.52
CA VAL A 2 -50.49 6.65 68.20
C VAL A 2 -49.70 5.35 68.01
N ASP A 3 -50.06 4.57 67.02
CA ASP A 3 -49.39 3.29 66.65
C ASP A 3 -47.97 3.54 66.12
N PRO A 4 -46.98 2.73 66.52
CA PRO A 4 -45.59 2.87 66.08
C PRO A 4 -45.39 2.24 64.65
N ALA A 5 -44.74 2.98 63.76
CA ALA A 5 -44.39 2.59 62.40
C ALA A 5 -43.55 1.28 62.35
N PRO A 6 -43.72 0.43 61.34
CA PRO A 6 -43.00 -0.83 61.20
C PRO A 6 -41.50 -0.58 60.90
N ARG A 7 -40.65 -1.22 61.75
CA ARG A 7 -39.22 -1.25 61.61
C ARG A 7 -38.82 -1.91 60.24
N ARG A 8 -38.17 -1.20 59.33
CA ARG A 8 -37.49 -1.74 58.18
C ARG A 8 -36.39 -2.73 58.61
N ARG A 9 -36.60 -4.01 58.36
CA ARG A 9 -35.54 -5.03 58.49
C ARG A 9 -34.39 -4.66 57.56
N ARG A 10 -33.15 -4.46 58.08
CA ARG A 10 -31.91 -4.41 57.33
C ARG A 10 -31.72 -5.78 56.69
N PRO A 11 -31.34 -5.82 55.40
CA PRO A 11 -30.93 -7.08 54.76
C PRO A 11 -29.67 -7.58 55.47
N ALA A 12 -29.65 -8.86 55.79
CA ALA A 12 -28.55 -9.56 56.41
C ALA A 12 -27.32 -9.51 55.46
N ALA A 13 -26.21 -9.01 55.96
CA ALA A 13 -24.91 -9.08 55.35
C ALA A 13 -24.41 -10.53 55.44
N GLY A 14 -24.73 -11.32 54.47
CA GLY A 14 -24.27 -12.73 54.43
C GLY A 14 -24.11 -13.15 52.96
N GLY A 15 -22.86 -13.38 52.51
CA GLY A 15 -22.59 -14.05 51.23
C GLY A 15 -21.78 -13.31 50.18
N GLY A 16 -20.97 -12.30 50.56
CA GLY A 16 -20.20 -11.52 49.54
C GLY A 16 -18.94 -12.17 48.93
N GLY A 17 -18.40 -13.21 49.54
CA GLY A 17 -17.11 -13.79 49.12
C GLY A 17 -17.18 -14.74 47.90
N GLY A 18 -18.21 -15.61 47.84
CA GLY A 18 -18.34 -16.62 46.79
C GLY A 18 -18.62 -16.02 45.37
N GLY A 19 -19.48 -14.97 45.31
CA GLY A 19 -19.84 -14.36 44.04
C GLY A 19 -18.72 -13.53 43.38
N ALA A 20 -17.80 -12.98 44.19
CA ALA A 20 -16.66 -12.24 43.67
C ALA A 20 -15.58 -13.18 43.11
N ALA A 21 -15.31 -14.29 43.77
CA ALA A 21 -14.38 -15.31 43.31
C ALA A 21 -14.88 -16.01 42.03
N GLU A 22 -16.17 -16.32 41.95
CA GLU A 22 -16.78 -16.85 40.73
C GLU A 22 -16.68 -15.88 39.57
N ALA A 23 -16.97 -14.61 39.77
CA ALA A 23 -16.83 -13.57 38.77
C ALA A 23 -15.39 -13.45 38.27
N ALA A 24 -14.42 -13.46 39.17
CA ALA A 24 -13.01 -13.41 38.85
C ALA A 24 -12.57 -14.61 37.99
N LEU A 25 -12.99 -15.83 38.37
CA LEU A 25 -12.70 -17.03 37.58
C LEU A 25 -13.29 -16.98 36.18
N VAL A 26 -14.53 -16.52 36.03
CA VAL A 26 -15.18 -16.37 34.73
C VAL A 26 -14.42 -15.36 33.85
N LEU A 27 -14.01 -14.24 34.42
CA LEU A 27 -13.24 -13.23 33.69
C LEU A 27 -11.85 -13.71 33.28
N LEU A 28 -11.16 -14.44 34.16
CA LEU A 28 -9.88 -15.08 33.85
C LEU A 28 -10.02 -16.12 32.72
N ALA A 29 -11.09 -16.93 32.77
CA ALA A 29 -11.37 -17.91 31.71
C ALA A 29 -11.65 -17.23 30.35
N LEU A 30 -12.42 -16.15 30.34
CA LEU A 30 -12.63 -15.34 29.12
C LEU A 30 -11.33 -14.70 28.63
N ALA A 31 -10.54 -14.11 29.51
CA ALA A 31 -9.26 -13.52 29.17
C ALA A 31 -8.28 -14.56 28.57
N ALA A 32 -8.22 -15.76 29.16
CA ALA A 32 -7.42 -16.87 28.65
C ALA A 32 -7.92 -17.33 27.28
N LEU A 33 -9.22 -17.42 27.06
CA LEU A 33 -9.82 -17.78 25.77
C LEU A 33 -9.47 -16.74 24.70
N TYR A 34 -9.67 -15.44 24.99
CA TYR A 34 -9.30 -14.38 24.06
C TYR A 34 -7.79 -14.33 23.82
N GLY A 35 -6.97 -14.54 24.84
CA GLY A 35 -5.53 -14.64 24.71
C GLY A 35 -5.09 -15.77 23.77
N ALA A 36 -5.70 -16.95 23.93
CA ALA A 36 -5.43 -18.10 23.05
C ALA A 36 -5.88 -17.81 21.60
N MET A 37 -7.09 -17.27 21.40
CA MET A 37 -7.58 -16.90 20.06
C MET A 37 -6.70 -15.81 19.43
N SER A 38 -6.27 -14.79 20.18
CA SER A 38 -5.35 -13.75 19.71
C SER A 38 -3.99 -14.29 19.30
N LEU A 39 -3.47 -15.28 20.05
CA LEU A 39 -2.21 -15.95 19.69
C LEU A 39 -2.33 -16.72 18.37
N VAL A 40 -3.45 -17.41 18.15
CA VAL A 40 -3.74 -18.09 16.88
C VAL A 40 -3.83 -17.06 15.76
N ALA A 41 -4.62 -16.01 15.93
CA ALA A 41 -4.77 -14.93 14.94
C ALA A 41 -3.40 -14.31 14.60
N TYR A 42 -2.59 -13.98 15.60
CA TYR A 42 -1.24 -13.43 15.41
C TYR A 42 -0.33 -14.35 14.58
N ARG A 43 -0.32 -15.65 14.89
CA ARG A 43 0.48 -16.63 14.15
C ARG A 43 0.06 -16.74 12.70
N VAL A 44 -1.26 -16.67 12.45
CA VAL A 44 -1.80 -16.75 11.08
C VAL A 44 -1.48 -15.47 10.30
N ILE A 45 -1.77 -14.30 10.86
CA ILE A 45 -1.52 -13.00 10.24
C ILE A 45 -0.04 -12.87 9.80
N HIS A 46 0.88 -13.29 10.66
CA HIS A 46 2.34 -13.20 10.40
C HIS A 46 2.93 -14.44 9.73
N MET A 47 2.12 -15.32 9.18
CA MET A 47 2.52 -16.55 8.48
C MET A 47 3.46 -17.48 9.28
N ARG A 48 3.52 -17.34 10.61
CA ARG A 48 4.42 -18.12 11.50
C ARG A 48 4.07 -19.61 11.61
N HIS A 49 3.03 -20.05 10.94
CA HIS A 49 2.64 -21.44 10.81
C HIS A 49 3.19 -22.10 9.54
N VAL A 50 3.75 -21.31 8.61
CA VAL A 50 4.41 -21.78 7.39
C VAL A 50 5.91 -21.89 7.64
N ALA A 51 6.46 -23.06 7.44
CA ALA A 51 7.89 -23.28 7.58
C ALA A 51 8.62 -22.91 6.27
N PRO A 52 9.56 -21.96 6.28
CA PRO A 52 10.37 -21.64 5.10
C PRO A 52 11.27 -22.82 4.75
N LEU A 53 11.32 -23.19 3.47
CA LEU A 53 12.24 -24.20 2.97
C LEU A 53 13.61 -23.58 2.67
N GLY A 54 14.69 -24.31 3.01
CA GLY A 54 16.06 -23.92 2.74
C GLY A 54 16.42 -24.01 1.25
N ALA A 55 17.57 -23.45 0.86
CA ALA A 55 18.05 -23.50 -0.52
C ALA A 55 18.32 -24.92 -1.04
N ASP A 56 18.54 -25.86 -0.13
CA ASP A 56 18.76 -27.29 -0.37
C ASP A 56 17.46 -28.11 -0.54
N ALA A 57 16.30 -27.47 -0.48
CA ALA A 57 15.00 -28.12 -0.69
C ALA A 57 14.92 -28.83 -2.06
N PRO A 58 14.08 -29.88 -2.20
CA PRO A 58 13.88 -30.58 -3.48
C PRO A 58 13.60 -29.61 -4.62
N LEU A 59 14.08 -29.92 -5.83
CA LEU A 59 13.90 -29.06 -7.00
C LEU A 59 12.44 -28.93 -7.43
N GLY A 60 11.60 -29.90 -7.10
CA GLY A 60 10.16 -29.86 -7.34
C GLY A 60 9.35 -28.99 -6.36
N ASP A 61 10.00 -28.42 -5.34
CA ASP A 61 9.38 -27.56 -4.34
C ASP A 61 9.82 -26.11 -4.52
N PHE A 62 8.93 -25.17 -4.22
CA PHE A 62 9.28 -23.74 -4.08
C PHE A 62 10.12 -23.57 -2.83
N SER A 63 11.16 -22.74 -2.88
CA SER A 63 12.07 -22.52 -1.74
C SER A 63 12.28 -21.05 -1.45
N GLU A 64 11.88 -20.62 -0.26
CA GLU A 64 12.19 -19.30 0.28
C GLU A 64 13.70 -19.07 0.36
N GLY A 65 14.48 -20.10 0.70
CA GLY A 65 15.95 -20.01 0.77
C GLY A 65 16.61 -19.70 -0.60
N ARG A 66 16.10 -20.26 -1.70
CA ARG A 66 16.57 -19.94 -3.06
C ARG A 66 16.16 -18.53 -3.47
N VAL A 67 14.92 -18.13 -3.15
CA VAL A 67 14.47 -16.76 -3.33
C VAL A 67 15.40 -15.79 -2.59
N LEU A 68 15.71 -16.04 -1.33
CA LEU A 68 16.63 -15.22 -0.53
C LEU A 68 18.06 -15.16 -1.10
N HIS A 69 18.50 -16.16 -1.87
CA HIS A 69 19.80 -16.13 -2.55
C HIS A 69 19.81 -15.09 -3.69
N HIS A 70 18.86 -15.17 -4.63
CA HIS A 70 18.72 -14.17 -5.70
C HIS A 70 18.47 -12.79 -5.11
N LEU A 71 17.69 -12.78 -4.10
CA LEU A 71 17.28 -11.66 -3.31
C LEU A 71 18.51 -10.89 -2.80
N ARG A 72 19.49 -11.52 -2.17
CA ARG A 72 20.75 -10.91 -1.73
C ARG A 72 21.58 -10.38 -2.90
N ARG A 73 21.63 -11.08 -4.00
CA ARG A 73 22.40 -10.65 -5.18
C ARG A 73 21.91 -9.31 -5.73
N LEU A 74 20.59 -9.15 -5.86
CA LEU A 74 19.98 -7.98 -6.49
C LEU A 74 20.03 -6.71 -5.65
N SER A 75 20.08 -6.81 -4.34
CA SER A 75 19.95 -5.63 -3.47
C SER A 75 21.19 -5.34 -2.66
N VAL A 76 22.13 -6.30 -2.52
CA VAL A 76 23.42 -6.06 -1.87
C VAL A 76 24.48 -5.72 -2.90
N ASP A 77 24.56 -6.61 -3.92
CA ASP A 77 25.61 -6.50 -4.90
C ASP A 77 25.25 -5.54 -6.04
N ILE A 78 23.95 -5.28 -6.26
CA ILE A 78 23.44 -4.40 -7.32
C ILE A 78 22.60 -3.28 -6.66
N PRO A 79 23.22 -2.27 -6.06
CA PRO A 79 22.50 -1.13 -5.48
C PRO A 79 22.00 -0.18 -6.58
N GLY A 80 20.98 0.62 -6.26
CA GLY A 80 20.56 1.72 -7.14
C GLY A 80 19.75 1.26 -8.35
N ARG A 81 18.55 0.70 -8.14
CA ARG A 81 17.70 0.25 -9.25
C ARG A 81 16.62 1.26 -9.66
N GLN A 82 16.87 2.54 -9.43
CA GLN A 82 16.02 3.60 -9.97
C GLN A 82 16.20 3.74 -11.47
N GLU A 83 15.20 4.25 -12.15
CA GLU A 83 15.28 4.61 -13.56
C GLU A 83 16.45 5.59 -13.77
N GLY A 84 17.15 5.38 -14.86
CA GLY A 84 18.35 6.14 -15.21
C GLY A 84 19.60 5.80 -14.41
N SER A 85 19.56 4.81 -13.52
CA SER A 85 20.71 4.40 -12.70
C SER A 85 21.44 3.20 -13.30
N PRO A 86 22.78 3.10 -13.10
CA PRO A 86 23.54 1.92 -13.50
C PRO A 86 23.11 0.62 -12.81
N GLY A 87 22.51 0.71 -11.63
CA GLY A 87 22.02 -0.43 -10.88
C GLY A 87 20.81 -1.09 -11.54
N LEU A 88 19.90 -0.32 -12.12
CA LEU A 88 18.75 -0.85 -12.86
C LEU A 88 19.22 -1.68 -14.06
N GLU A 89 20.18 -1.17 -14.81
CA GLU A 89 20.81 -1.86 -15.93
C GLU A 89 21.52 -3.15 -15.51
N ALA A 90 22.21 -3.13 -14.38
CA ALA A 90 22.88 -4.31 -13.85
C ALA A 90 21.87 -5.37 -13.37
N ALA A 91 20.74 -4.94 -12.80
CA ALA A 91 19.65 -5.84 -12.42
C ALA A 91 19.00 -6.50 -13.64
N ALA A 92 18.68 -5.73 -14.67
CA ALA A 92 18.14 -6.25 -15.92
C ALA A 92 19.05 -7.32 -16.53
N ARG A 93 20.38 -7.08 -16.59
CA ARG A 93 21.34 -8.05 -17.08
C ARG A 93 21.42 -9.31 -16.21
N TYR A 94 21.35 -9.17 -14.90
CA TYR A 94 21.34 -10.32 -13.98
C TYR A 94 20.09 -11.19 -14.18
N ILE A 95 18.90 -10.57 -14.23
CA ILE A 95 17.62 -11.26 -14.45
C ILE A 95 17.66 -12.02 -15.76
N LYS A 96 18.01 -11.32 -16.85
CA LYS A 96 18.10 -11.91 -18.17
C LYS A 96 19.06 -13.11 -18.21
N GLY A 97 20.25 -12.97 -17.60
CA GLY A 97 21.23 -14.06 -17.51
C GLY A 97 20.71 -15.29 -16.77
N GLN A 98 19.98 -15.09 -15.65
CA GLN A 98 19.35 -16.20 -14.92
C GLN A 98 18.25 -16.90 -15.76
N LEU A 99 17.45 -16.15 -16.48
CA LEU A 99 16.40 -16.69 -17.34
C LEU A 99 16.96 -17.43 -18.57
N GLU A 100 18.03 -16.92 -19.18
CA GLU A 100 18.75 -17.57 -20.28
C GLU A 100 19.42 -18.88 -19.84
N GLU A 101 19.97 -18.90 -18.62
CA GLU A 101 20.52 -20.13 -18.01
C GLU A 101 19.43 -21.18 -17.79
N LEU A 102 18.26 -20.77 -17.31
CA LEU A 102 17.09 -21.64 -17.17
C LEU A 102 16.62 -22.18 -18.53
N ALA A 103 16.54 -21.32 -19.54
CA ALA A 103 16.12 -21.70 -20.88
C ALA A 103 17.11 -22.71 -21.51
N ALA A 104 18.42 -22.55 -21.31
CA ALA A 104 19.44 -23.42 -21.85
C ALA A 104 19.41 -24.86 -21.31
N ARG A 105 18.92 -25.06 -20.09
CA ARG A 105 18.82 -26.36 -19.41
C ARG A 105 17.44 -27.01 -19.47
N ALA A 106 16.45 -26.33 -20.03
CA ALA A 106 15.09 -26.85 -20.14
C ALA A 106 15.01 -28.06 -21.08
N GLY A 107 14.11 -28.99 -20.80
CA GLY A 107 13.86 -30.18 -21.62
C GLY A 107 13.23 -29.84 -22.99
N PRO A 108 13.29 -30.77 -23.94
CA PRO A 108 12.78 -30.56 -25.30
C PRO A 108 11.24 -30.38 -25.39
N GLU A 109 10.53 -30.70 -24.32
CA GLU A 109 9.07 -30.48 -24.20
C GLU A 109 8.68 -29.02 -24.04
N TYR A 110 9.64 -28.16 -23.64
CA TYR A 110 9.43 -26.73 -23.49
C TYR A 110 9.90 -25.94 -24.72
N ARG A 111 9.14 -24.91 -25.07
CA ARG A 111 9.59 -23.82 -25.91
C ARG A 111 9.70 -22.57 -25.02
N ILE A 112 10.91 -22.07 -24.84
CA ILE A 112 11.22 -20.93 -23.97
C ILE A 112 11.82 -19.81 -24.82
N GLU A 113 11.28 -18.61 -24.68
CA GLU A 113 11.77 -17.39 -25.29
C GLU A 113 12.07 -16.37 -24.19
N VAL A 114 13.28 -15.81 -24.19
CA VAL A 114 13.73 -14.75 -23.27
C VAL A 114 14.15 -13.55 -24.09
N GLU A 115 13.59 -12.39 -23.81
CA GLU A 115 13.94 -11.18 -24.52
C GLU A 115 14.00 -9.94 -23.60
N GLU A 116 14.79 -8.98 -24.00
CA GLU A 116 14.83 -7.64 -23.45
C GLU A 116 13.98 -6.74 -24.34
N SER A 117 12.95 -6.12 -23.75
CA SER A 117 12.01 -5.26 -24.48
C SER A 117 12.21 -3.83 -24.05
N LEU A 118 12.61 -2.96 -24.98
CA LEU A 118 12.67 -1.52 -24.78
C LEU A 118 11.31 -0.91 -25.08
N VAL A 119 10.76 -0.19 -24.13
CA VAL A 119 9.44 0.42 -24.24
C VAL A 119 9.50 1.94 -24.20
N SER A 120 8.69 2.57 -25.05
CA SER A 120 8.54 4.02 -25.13
C SER A 120 7.09 4.38 -25.38
N GLY A 121 6.62 5.50 -24.85
CA GLY A 121 5.23 5.90 -25.01
C GLY A 121 4.87 7.19 -24.29
N SER A 122 3.60 7.53 -24.40
CA SER A 122 3.03 8.69 -23.69
C SER A 122 1.55 8.44 -23.41
N PHE A 123 1.10 8.74 -22.21
CA PHE A 123 -0.30 8.64 -21.81
C PHE A 123 -0.62 9.61 -20.67
N SER A 124 -1.90 9.88 -20.47
CA SER A 124 -2.36 10.68 -19.33
C SER A 124 -3.12 9.80 -18.34
N MET A 125 -2.78 9.93 -17.07
CA MET A 125 -3.49 9.25 -16.01
C MET A 125 -3.94 10.23 -14.92
N ARG A 126 -4.94 9.82 -14.14
CA ARG A 126 -5.35 10.52 -12.94
C ARG A 126 -4.66 9.87 -11.75
N PHE A 127 -3.80 10.64 -11.08
CA PHE A 127 -3.20 10.25 -9.82
C PHE A 127 -3.76 11.13 -8.71
N LEU A 128 -4.48 10.52 -7.77
CA LEU A 128 -5.27 11.24 -6.76
C LEU A 128 -6.24 12.22 -7.44
N ARG A 129 -6.08 13.52 -7.24
CA ARG A 129 -6.91 14.56 -7.86
C ARG A 129 -6.26 15.18 -9.10
N HIS A 130 -5.04 14.80 -9.38
CA HIS A 130 -4.22 15.45 -10.39
C HIS A 130 -4.17 14.62 -11.67
N ARG A 131 -4.37 15.28 -12.80
CA ARG A 131 -4.14 14.66 -14.10
C ARG A 131 -2.69 14.95 -14.50
N VAL A 132 -1.94 13.89 -14.75
CA VAL A 132 -0.53 13.94 -15.11
C VAL A 132 -0.35 13.25 -16.45
N THR A 133 0.37 13.88 -17.36
CA THR A 133 0.82 13.23 -18.58
C THR A 133 2.21 12.66 -18.36
N LEU A 134 2.37 11.41 -18.71
CA LEU A 134 3.60 10.65 -18.58
C LEU A 134 4.15 10.39 -19.97
N THR A 135 5.39 10.76 -20.22
CA THR A 135 6.09 10.50 -21.47
C THR A 135 7.41 9.82 -21.12
N TYR A 136 7.66 8.70 -21.74
CA TYR A 136 8.79 7.85 -21.39
C TYR A 136 9.43 7.24 -22.64
N ARG A 137 10.72 6.90 -22.51
CA ARG A 137 11.48 6.27 -23.60
C ARG A 137 12.55 5.32 -23.09
N ASN A 138 12.73 4.23 -23.85
CA ASN A 138 13.79 3.23 -23.69
C ASN A 138 13.82 2.57 -22.29
N HIS A 139 12.70 2.50 -21.57
CA HIS A 139 12.64 1.69 -20.36
C HIS A 139 12.71 0.20 -20.70
N LYS A 140 13.39 -0.56 -19.84
CA LYS A 140 13.66 -1.98 -20.08
C LYS A 140 12.70 -2.87 -19.31
N ASN A 141 12.09 -3.77 -20.06
CA ASN A 141 11.41 -4.93 -19.50
C ASN A 141 12.18 -6.19 -19.89
N ILE A 142 12.24 -7.17 -19.01
CA ILE A 142 12.72 -8.53 -19.34
C ILE A 142 11.50 -9.43 -19.40
N VAL A 143 11.33 -10.12 -20.52
CA VAL A 143 10.15 -10.94 -20.76
C VAL A 143 10.58 -12.37 -21.04
N MET A 144 9.96 -13.33 -20.33
CA MET A 144 10.15 -14.75 -20.56
C MET A 144 8.82 -15.41 -20.87
N ARG A 145 8.72 -16.11 -22.00
CA ARG A 145 7.56 -16.94 -22.34
C ARG A 145 7.94 -18.42 -22.24
N ILE A 146 7.21 -19.16 -21.41
CA ILE A 146 7.34 -20.60 -21.24
C ILE A 146 6.08 -21.25 -21.83
N SER A 147 6.24 -22.10 -22.82
CA SER A 147 5.15 -22.81 -23.47
C SER A 147 5.54 -24.26 -23.78
N SER A 148 4.53 -25.10 -24.11
CA SER A 148 4.78 -26.41 -24.70
C SER A 148 5.41 -26.25 -26.09
N ASN A 149 6.22 -27.21 -26.52
CA ASN A 149 6.79 -27.26 -27.86
C ASN A 149 5.74 -27.39 -29.01
N VAL A 150 4.50 -27.69 -28.67
CA VAL A 150 3.38 -27.75 -29.61
C VAL A 150 2.48 -26.54 -29.60
N SER A 151 2.75 -25.57 -28.69
CA SER A 151 1.97 -24.32 -28.58
C SER A 151 2.24 -23.38 -29.73
N GLU A 152 1.19 -22.67 -30.18
CA GLU A 152 1.28 -21.63 -31.22
C GLU A 152 1.58 -20.27 -30.61
N ASP A 153 2.11 -19.35 -31.46
CA ASP A 153 2.45 -18.00 -30.99
C ASP A 153 1.22 -17.17 -30.59
N GLN A 154 0.07 -17.50 -31.15
CA GLN A 154 -1.22 -16.83 -30.91
C GLN A 154 -2.04 -17.46 -29.78
N ASP A 155 -1.53 -18.53 -29.16
CA ASP A 155 -2.23 -19.12 -28.01
C ASP A 155 -2.32 -18.12 -26.86
N LEU A 156 -3.50 -18.06 -26.23
CA LEU A 156 -3.72 -17.21 -25.08
C LEU A 156 -2.81 -17.59 -23.93
N ALA A 157 -2.13 -16.62 -23.41
CA ALA A 157 -1.14 -16.75 -22.35
C ALA A 157 -1.67 -16.25 -21.01
N PHE A 158 -1.12 -16.81 -19.96
CA PHE A 158 -1.25 -16.31 -18.61
C PHE A 158 -0.04 -15.44 -18.25
N LEU A 159 -0.28 -14.18 -17.88
CA LEU A 159 0.76 -13.22 -17.51
C LEU A 159 1.01 -13.23 -16.01
N VAL A 160 2.28 -13.30 -15.62
CA VAL A 160 2.77 -13.07 -14.26
C VAL A 160 3.64 -11.82 -14.30
N ASN A 161 3.18 -10.74 -13.70
CA ASN A 161 3.84 -9.45 -13.70
C ASN A 161 4.41 -9.12 -12.32
N GLY A 162 5.55 -8.45 -12.30
CA GLY A 162 6.17 -7.85 -11.14
C GLY A 162 7.36 -7.01 -11.54
N HIS A 163 7.65 -5.95 -10.80
CA HIS A 163 8.66 -4.97 -11.15
C HIS A 163 10.02 -5.21 -10.48
N PHE A 164 11.10 -4.65 -11.05
CA PHE A 164 12.46 -4.71 -10.51
C PHE A 164 13.13 -3.35 -10.33
N ASP A 165 12.51 -2.29 -10.80
CA ASP A 165 12.89 -0.92 -10.47
C ASP A 165 12.52 -0.56 -9.03
N SER A 166 12.78 0.66 -8.60
CA SER A 166 12.83 0.96 -7.19
C SER A 166 12.61 2.43 -6.86
N PRO A 167 11.89 2.76 -5.77
CA PRO A 167 11.74 4.14 -5.35
C PRO A 167 13.05 4.75 -4.89
N LEU A 168 13.16 6.06 -5.05
CA LEU A 168 14.34 6.82 -4.67
C LEU A 168 14.61 6.70 -3.16
N GLY A 169 15.79 6.21 -2.82
CA GLY A 169 16.24 6.15 -1.44
C GLY A 169 15.92 4.88 -0.67
N SER A 170 15.17 3.94 -1.25
CA SER A 170 14.86 2.64 -0.64
C SER A 170 15.72 1.50 -1.19
N PRO A 171 16.14 0.51 -0.37
CA PRO A 171 16.79 -0.71 -0.82
C PRO A 171 15.84 -1.74 -1.43
N GLY A 172 14.55 -1.71 -1.07
CA GLY A 172 13.49 -2.57 -1.57
C GLY A 172 13.70 -4.06 -1.39
N ALA A 173 13.56 -4.56 -0.18
CA ALA A 173 13.59 -5.99 0.05
C ALA A 173 12.24 -6.64 -0.24
N ALA A 174 11.17 -6.03 0.22
CA ALA A 174 9.82 -6.48 -0.08
C ALA A 174 9.32 -5.83 -1.36
N ASP A 175 9.58 -4.57 -1.51
CA ASP A 175 9.34 -3.73 -2.66
C ASP A 175 10.65 -3.44 -3.41
N CYS A 176 10.63 -2.91 -4.61
CA CYS A 176 11.86 -2.63 -5.36
C CYS A 176 12.46 -1.27 -4.97
N GLY A 177 13.67 -1.22 -4.40
CA GLY A 177 14.23 0.05 -4.06
C GLY A 177 15.68 0.10 -3.64
N SER A 178 16.39 1.19 -3.84
CA SER A 178 17.82 1.29 -3.58
C SER A 178 18.26 2.50 -2.77
N CYS A 179 19.44 2.42 -2.18
CA CYS A 179 20.22 3.58 -1.77
C CYS A 179 21.72 3.43 -1.72
N VAL A 180 22.42 4.53 -2.01
CA VAL A 180 23.84 4.71 -1.82
C VAL A 180 24.08 5.33 -0.45
N GLY A 181 24.81 4.65 0.39
CA GLY A 181 25.32 5.17 1.66
C GLY A 181 26.49 4.34 2.12
N GLN A 182 27.73 4.77 1.80
CA GLN A 182 28.93 4.22 2.43
C GLN A 182 28.86 4.43 3.94
N TYR A 183 28.88 3.39 4.72
CA TYR A 183 29.80 3.09 5.80
C TYR A 183 29.36 1.86 6.59
N ASN A 184 30.23 0.85 6.51
CA ASN A 184 30.47 -0.22 7.48
C ASN A 184 29.34 -1.16 7.89
N VAL A 185 29.57 -2.42 7.51
CA VAL A 185 29.34 -3.66 8.25
C VAL A 185 27.99 -4.35 8.02
N TYR A 186 28.05 -5.45 7.27
CA TYR A 186 27.22 -6.66 7.38
C TYR A 186 25.69 -6.52 7.43
N PHE A 187 25.06 -5.92 6.44
CA PHE A 187 23.62 -6.12 6.26
C PHE A 187 23.24 -6.23 4.78
N ALA A 188 22.68 -7.38 4.45
CA ALA A 188 22.24 -7.73 3.11
C ALA A 188 20.82 -7.21 2.82
N ARG A 189 20.54 -6.75 1.59
CA ARG A 189 19.33 -6.01 1.17
C ARG A 189 18.77 -6.59 -0.12
N THR A 190 17.42 -6.56 -0.36
CA THR A 190 16.87 -7.49 -1.35
C THR A 190 15.45 -7.27 -1.87
N ASN A 191 15.10 -7.89 -3.00
CA ASN A 191 13.84 -7.84 -3.73
C ASN A 191 13.08 -9.18 -3.72
N VAL A 192 11.89 -9.25 -3.09
CA VAL A 192 11.07 -10.47 -2.95
C VAL A 192 10.20 -10.76 -4.18
N ILE A 193 9.61 -9.74 -4.79
CA ILE A 193 8.65 -9.90 -5.90
C ILE A 193 9.32 -10.60 -7.06
N LEU A 194 10.34 -9.99 -7.60
CA LEU A 194 11.12 -10.46 -8.72
C LEU A 194 11.74 -11.84 -8.49
N THR A 195 12.31 -12.07 -7.31
CA THR A 195 13.02 -13.31 -7.00
C THR A 195 12.07 -14.46 -6.76
N SER A 196 10.83 -14.19 -6.32
CA SER A 196 9.76 -15.18 -6.32
C SER A 196 9.39 -15.58 -7.75
N MET A 197 9.40 -14.65 -8.71
CA MET A 197 9.13 -14.96 -10.12
C MET A 197 10.28 -15.77 -10.75
N LEU A 198 11.55 -15.47 -10.42
CA LEU A 198 12.71 -16.27 -10.87
C LEU A 198 12.62 -17.71 -10.34
N GLU A 199 12.33 -17.88 -9.05
CA GLU A 199 12.17 -19.20 -8.43
C GLU A 199 10.94 -19.92 -8.99
N LEU A 200 9.86 -19.22 -9.30
CA LEU A 200 8.68 -19.79 -9.94
C LEU A 200 8.99 -20.27 -11.37
N SER A 201 9.73 -19.49 -12.16
CA SER A 201 10.19 -19.87 -13.50
C SER A 201 11.07 -21.12 -13.43
N ARG A 202 12.01 -21.15 -12.46
CA ARG A 202 12.84 -22.34 -12.19
C ARG A 202 11.97 -23.55 -11.83
N LEU A 203 11.01 -23.37 -10.93
CA LEU A 203 10.16 -24.45 -10.44
C LEU A 203 9.32 -25.07 -11.57
N ILE A 204 8.79 -24.26 -12.50
CA ILE A 204 8.04 -24.75 -13.67
C ILE A 204 8.93 -25.71 -14.48
N ILE A 205 10.16 -25.31 -14.79
CA ILE A 205 11.09 -26.07 -15.61
C ILE A 205 11.59 -27.32 -14.85
N ASP A 206 12.09 -27.16 -13.63
CA ASP A 206 12.72 -28.24 -12.88
C ASP A 206 11.71 -29.25 -12.31
N SER A 207 10.43 -28.90 -12.17
CA SER A 207 9.37 -29.85 -11.81
C SER A 207 8.93 -30.76 -12.95
N GLY A 208 9.34 -30.46 -14.19
CA GLY A 208 8.90 -31.17 -15.39
C GLY A 208 7.43 -30.90 -15.74
N TRP A 209 6.78 -29.89 -15.13
CA TRP A 209 5.40 -29.56 -15.44
C TRP A 209 5.33 -28.62 -16.66
N VAL A 210 4.82 -29.11 -17.76
CA VAL A 210 4.60 -28.33 -18.99
C VAL A 210 3.23 -27.64 -18.93
N PRO A 211 3.16 -26.30 -19.05
CA PRO A 211 1.91 -25.59 -19.00
C PRO A 211 1.04 -25.84 -20.23
N SER A 212 -0.27 -26.02 -20.03
CA SER A 212 -1.26 -26.26 -21.11
C SER A 212 -1.53 -25.02 -21.97
N GLN A 213 -1.33 -23.83 -21.42
CA GLN A 213 -1.32 -22.54 -22.11
C GLN A 213 0.00 -21.82 -21.76
N PRO A 214 0.54 -20.98 -22.66
CA PRO A 214 1.77 -20.26 -22.39
C PRO A 214 1.71 -19.43 -21.10
N VAL A 215 2.83 -19.39 -20.38
CA VAL A 215 3.03 -18.50 -19.24
C VAL A 215 4.04 -17.43 -19.64
N ILE A 216 3.67 -16.17 -19.50
CA ILE A 216 4.54 -15.04 -19.73
C ILE A 216 4.92 -14.42 -18.40
N PHE A 217 6.20 -14.32 -18.12
CA PHE A 217 6.76 -13.57 -17.01
C PHE A 217 7.21 -12.21 -17.53
N LEU A 218 6.62 -11.15 -16.99
CA LEU A 218 7.01 -9.76 -17.25
C LEU A 218 7.72 -9.22 -16.03
N PHE A 219 9.04 -9.07 -16.15
CA PHE A 219 9.86 -8.35 -15.20
C PHE A 219 9.90 -6.89 -15.63
N ASN A 220 9.08 -6.06 -14.98
CA ASN A 220 8.88 -4.67 -15.31
C ASN A 220 9.99 -3.80 -14.71
N GLY A 221 10.64 -2.96 -15.48
CA GLY A 221 11.76 -2.12 -15.04
C GLY A 221 11.42 -0.64 -14.87
N ALA A 222 10.15 -0.25 -14.87
CA ALA A 222 9.70 1.14 -14.69
C ALA A 222 8.25 1.20 -14.19
N GLU A 223 8.00 0.70 -12.99
CA GLU A 223 6.71 0.77 -12.31
C GLU A 223 6.61 2.02 -11.44
N GLU A 224 7.64 2.29 -10.65
CA GLU A 224 7.71 3.31 -9.59
C GLU A 224 7.52 4.77 -10.10
N LEU A 225 7.76 5.01 -11.38
CA LEU A 225 7.45 6.26 -12.07
C LEU A 225 6.07 6.23 -12.76
N PHE A 226 5.07 5.62 -12.12
CA PHE A 226 3.70 5.53 -12.61
C PHE A 226 3.47 4.53 -13.73
N LEU A 227 3.85 3.26 -13.53
CA LEU A 227 3.42 2.10 -14.32
C LEU A 227 3.90 2.12 -15.79
N LEU A 228 5.07 2.72 -16.07
CA LEU A 228 5.53 2.96 -17.42
C LEU A 228 5.87 1.68 -18.18
N GLY A 229 6.51 0.73 -17.51
CA GLY A 229 6.95 -0.52 -18.13
C GLY A 229 5.79 -1.43 -18.51
N SER A 230 4.77 -1.57 -17.66
CA SER A 230 3.55 -2.32 -17.95
C SER A 230 2.73 -1.67 -19.06
N HIS A 231 2.60 -0.33 -19.04
CA HIS A 231 1.96 0.42 -20.12
C HIS A 231 2.67 0.17 -21.45
N GLY A 232 4.00 0.27 -21.46
CA GLY A 232 4.80 0.03 -22.67
C GLY A 232 4.65 -1.39 -23.19
N PHE A 233 4.68 -2.40 -22.30
CA PHE A 233 4.48 -3.80 -22.67
C PHE A 233 3.13 -4.01 -23.35
N ILE A 234 2.04 -3.57 -22.73
CA ILE A 234 0.70 -3.81 -23.28
C ILE A 234 0.43 -3.03 -24.58
N LYS A 235 1.15 -1.93 -24.81
CA LYS A 235 1.01 -1.12 -26.03
C LYS A 235 1.84 -1.63 -27.21
N THR A 236 3.05 -2.14 -26.97
CA THR A 236 4.03 -2.34 -28.04
C THR A 236 4.57 -3.75 -28.19
N HIS A 237 4.42 -4.60 -27.15
CA HIS A 237 5.01 -5.92 -27.17
C HIS A 237 4.29 -6.88 -28.13
N LYS A 238 5.05 -7.76 -28.81
CA LYS A 238 4.52 -8.73 -29.78
C LYS A 238 3.46 -9.70 -29.22
N TRP A 239 3.47 -9.94 -27.90
CA TRP A 239 2.52 -10.84 -27.21
C TRP A 239 1.39 -10.09 -26.49
N ASN A 240 1.27 -8.80 -26.61
CA ASN A 240 0.27 -7.99 -25.90
C ASN A 240 -1.17 -8.49 -26.12
N ASN A 241 -1.50 -8.90 -27.36
CA ASN A 241 -2.84 -9.38 -27.73
C ASN A 241 -3.09 -10.84 -27.36
N THR A 242 -2.10 -11.56 -26.82
CA THR A 242 -2.25 -12.95 -26.41
C THR A 242 -2.52 -13.11 -24.92
N ILE A 243 -2.57 -12.04 -24.16
CA ILE A 243 -2.80 -12.11 -22.71
C ILE A 243 -4.28 -12.33 -22.43
N GLY A 244 -4.64 -13.50 -21.92
CA GLY A 244 -6.01 -13.86 -21.59
C GLY A 244 -6.36 -13.69 -20.09
N ALA A 245 -5.34 -13.70 -19.21
CA ALA A 245 -5.48 -13.42 -17.79
C ALA A 245 -4.12 -13.06 -17.18
N PHE A 246 -4.12 -12.44 -16.01
CA PHE A 246 -2.86 -12.06 -15.34
C PHE A 246 -2.92 -12.19 -13.81
N ILE A 247 -1.72 -12.22 -13.22
CA ILE A 247 -1.47 -11.91 -11.80
C ILE A 247 -0.43 -10.79 -11.74
N ASN A 248 -0.75 -9.73 -11.03
CA ASN A 248 0.18 -8.71 -10.60
C ASN A 248 0.67 -9.04 -9.18
N ILE A 249 1.98 -8.99 -8.97
CA ILE A 249 2.62 -9.30 -7.69
C ILE A 249 3.24 -8.02 -7.17
N GLU A 250 2.84 -7.63 -5.97
CA GLU A 250 3.21 -6.38 -5.35
C GLU A 250 3.69 -6.54 -3.90
N ALA A 251 4.29 -5.47 -3.37
CA ALA A 251 4.51 -5.36 -1.95
C ALA A 251 4.45 -3.89 -1.50
N SER A 252 3.73 -3.65 -0.43
CA SER A 252 3.71 -2.39 0.31
C SER A 252 4.03 -2.62 1.80
N GLY A 253 4.73 -3.70 2.08
CA GLY A 253 5.18 -4.12 3.41
C GLY A 253 6.12 -5.31 3.30
N SER A 254 6.71 -5.73 4.41
CA SER A 254 7.78 -6.74 4.48
C SER A 254 7.30 -8.19 4.62
N GLY A 255 6.01 -8.48 4.42
CA GLY A 255 5.49 -9.85 4.43
C GLY A 255 4.11 -10.00 5.08
N GLY A 256 3.92 -11.08 5.82
CA GLY A 256 2.63 -11.55 6.30
C GLY A 256 1.94 -12.42 5.27
N ALA A 257 0.62 -12.58 5.41
CA ALA A 257 -0.18 -13.25 4.41
C ALA A 257 -0.32 -12.38 3.15
N ASP A 258 -0.30 -13.02 2.00
CA ASP A 258 -0.33 -12.38 0.69
C ASP A 258 -1.76 -12.01 0.31
N LEU A 259 -2.11 -10.74 0.44
CA LEU A 259 -3.47 -10.25 0.30
C LEU A 259 -3.84 -10.06 -1.18
N VAL A 260 -4.94 -10.67 -1.62
CA VAL A 260 -5.61 -10.26 -2.85
C VAL A 260 -6.35 -8.96 -2.58
N CYS A 261 -5.79 -7.85 -3.05
CA CYS A 261 -6.35 -6.51 -2.88
C CYS A 261 -7.29 -6.11 -4.00
N GLN A 262 -7.08 -6.62 -5.22
CA GLN A 262 -7.96 -6.40 -6.38
C GLN A 262 -8.18 -7.70 -7.16
N SER A 263 -9.37 -7.85 -7.74
CA SER A 263 -9.75 -9.00 -8.55
C SER A 263 -10.80 -8.59 -9.59
N GLY A 264 -10.59 -8.96 -10.84
CA GLY A 264 -11.49 -8.66 -11.93
C GLY A 264 -10.75 -8.29 -13.23
N PRO A 265 -11.50 -7.86 -14.27
CA PRO A 265 -12.95 -7.88 -14.38
C PRO A 265 -13.54 -9.30 -14.33
N GLY A 266 -14.79 -9.38 -13.84
CA GLY A 266 -15.47 -10.65 -13.64
C GLY A 266 -15.15 -11.36 -12.31
N SER A 267 -15.85 -12.44 -12.03
CA SER A 267 -15.75 -13.17 -10.75
C SER A 267 -14.83 -14.40 -10.81
N TRP A 268 -14.40 -14.80 -12.00
CA TRP A 268 -13.69 -16.06 -12.16
C TRP A 268 -12.23 -16.05 -11.65
N PRO A 269 -11.44 -14.92 -11.67
CA PRO A 269 -10.10 -14.92 -11.10
C PRO A 269 -10.12 -15.23 -9.60
N SER A 270 -10.98 -14.53 -8.83
CA SER A 270 -11.11 -14.77 -7.38
C SER A 270 -11.66 -16.17 -7.07
N ARG A 271 -12.47 -16.76 -7.97
CA ARG A 271 -12.95 -18.14 -7.82
C ARG A 271 -11.83 -19.15 -8.01
N ILE A 272 -10.94 -18.96 -8.99
CA ILE A 272 -9.75 -19.81 -9.16
C ILE A 272 -8.88 -19.69 -7.91
N TYR A 273 -8.62 -18.47 -7.45
CA TYR A 273 -7.83 -18.25 -6.23
C TYR A 273 -8.43 -19.00 -5.03
N ALA A 274 -9.74 -18.89 -4.82
CA ALA A 274 -10.44 -19.57 -3.72
C ALA A 274 -10.32 -21.10 -3.77
N GLN A 275 -10.22 -21.69 -4.96
CA GLN A 275 -10.15 -23.14 -5.15
C GLN A 275 -8.72 -23.70 -5.05
N THR A 276 -7.70 -22.88 -5.27
CA THR A 276 -6.35 -23.37 -5.52
C THR A 276 -5.26 -22.78 -4.62
N ALA A 277 -5.49 -21.62 -4.02
CA ALA A 277 -4.54 -21.04 -3.08
C ALA A 277 -4.42 -21.93 -1.83
N LYS A 278 -3.19 -22.29 -1.48
CA LYS A 278 -2.90 -23.12 -0.29
C LYS A 278 -3.06 -22.33 1.00
N TYR A 279 -2.72 -21.05 0.95
CA TYR A 279 -2.81 -20.09 2.05
C TYR A 279 -3.59 -18.86 1.58
N PRO A 280 -4.91 -18.99 1.36
CA PRO A 280 -5.67 -17.88 0.82
C PRO A 280 -5.79 -16.74 1.83
N MET A 281 -5.54 -15.51 1.38
CA MET A 281 -5.91 -14.29 2.07
C MET A 281 -6.55 -13.33 1.08
N ALA A 282 -7.84 -13.13 1.24
CA ALA A 282 -8.61 -12.29 0.34
C ALA A 282 -9.89 -11.82 1.02
N ASN A 283 -10.21 -10.55 0.88
CA ASN A 283 -11.43 -10.00 1.43
C ASN A 283 -11.98 -8.89 0.53
N SER A 284 -13.24 -9.01 0.12
CA SER A 284 -13.88 -8.00 -0.73
C SER A 284 -13.90 -6.60 -0.12
N VAL A 285 -13.85 -6.48 1.23
CA VAL A 285 -13.71 -5.17 1.90
C VAL A 285 -12.36 -4.54 1.59
N ALA A 286 -11.28 -5.35 1.47
CA ALA A 286 -9.97 -4.84 1.07
C ALA A 286 -10.03 -4.25 -0.34
N GLN A 287 -10.71 -4.89 -1.28
CA GLN A 287 -10.93 -4.35 -2.63
C GLN A 287 -11.73 -3.04 -2.61
N ASP A 288 -12.79 -2.95 -1.78
CA ASP A 288 -13.54 -1.70 -1.59
C ASP A 288 -12.66 -0.59 -1.03
N MET A 289 -11.78 -0.92 -0.07
CA MET A 289 -10.85 0.03 0.55
C MET A 289 -9.72 0.44 -0.39
N PHE A 290 -9.19 -0.48 -1.19
CA PHE A 290 -8.09 -0.20 -2.11
C PHE A 290 -8.49 0.83 -3.18
N GLY A 291 -9.74 0.81 -3.63
CA GLY A 291 -10.28 1.84 -4.53
C GLY A 291 -10.38 3.25 -3.91
N ILE A 292 -10.11 3.40 -2.61
CA ILE A 292 -10.15 4.66 -1.87
C ILE A 292 -8.73 5.14 -1.50
N ILE A 293 -7.82 4.19 -1.25
CA ILE A 293 -6.44 4.49 -0.85
C ILE A 293 -5.70 5.07 -2.06
N PRO A 294 -4.93 6.15 -1.89
CA PRO A 294 -4.15 6.73 -2.97
C PRO A 294 -2.91 5.87 -3.27
N GLY A 295 -3.08 4.87 -4.07
CA GLY A 295 -2.02 3.99 -4.56
C GLY A 295 -2.53 3.24 -5.78
N ASP A 296 -1.71 3.14 -6.79
CA ASP A 296 -1.98 2.38 -8.01
C ASP A 296 -0.90 1.30 -8.15
N THR A 297 -1.22 0.23 -8.85
CA THR A 297 -0.32 -0.85 -9.23
C THR A 297 -0.48 -1.14 -10.72
N ASP A 298 0.40 -1.94 -11.29
CA ASP A 298 0.30 -2.37 -12.69
C ASP A 298 -1.04 -3.05 -13.04
N TYR A 299 -1.79 -3.55 -12.03
CA TYR A 299 -3.14 -4.07 -12.20
C TYR A 299 -4.05 -3.10 -12.96
N ARG A 300 -3.96 -1.81 -12.66
CA ARG A 300 -4.73 -0.75 -13.30
C ARG A 300 -4.49 -0.71 -14.82
N ILE A 301 -3.25 -0.87 -15.26
CA ILE A 301 -2.90 -0.86 -16.70
C ILE A 301 -3.55 -2.05 -17.42
N PHE A 302 -3.51 -3.26 -16.80
CA PHE A 302 -4.02 -4.47 -17.44
C PHE A 302 -5.55 -4.61 -17.32
N ALA A 303 -6.15 -4.22 -16.21
CA ALA A 303 -7.56 -4.47 -15.93
C ALA A 303 -8.48 -3.29 -16.26
N GLU A 304 -7.99 -2.03 -16.23
CA GLU A 304 -8.85 -0.86 -16.21
C GLU A 304 -8.52 0.14 -17.33
N ASP A 305 -7.31 0.75 -17.35
CA ASP A 305 -7.03 1.92 -18.17
C ASP A 305 -6.82 1.62 -19.67
N ILE A 306 -6.14 0.50 -19.97
CA ILE A 306 -5.72 0.19 -21.36
C ILE A 306 -6.46 -1.02 -21.92
N THR A 307 -6.60 -2.06 -21.12
CA THR A 307 -7.26 -3.30 -21.52
C THR A 307 -8.32 -3.67 -20.48
N ASN A 308 -9.03 -4.74 -20.71
CA ASN A 308 -10.02 -5.26 -19.78
C ASN A 308 -9.68 -6.74 -19.49
N ILE A 309 -8.40 -7.02 -19.25
CA ILE A 309 -7.91 -8.38 -19.00
C ILE A 309 -8.25 -8.76 -17.57
N PRO A 310 -8.88 -9.93 -17.33
CA PRO A 310 -9.18 -10.40 -16.00
C PRO A 310 -7.93 -10.87 -15.25
N GLY A 311 -7.81 -10.48 -13.99
CA GLY A 311 -6.65 -10.83 -13.20
C GLY A 311 -6.81 -10.66 -11.70
N LEU A 312 -5.70 -10.82 -11.01
CA LEU A 312 -5.55 -10.65 -9.57
C LEU A 312 -4.40 -9.69 -9.28
N ASP A 313 -4.59 -8.86 -8.26
CA ASP A 313 -3.53 -8.07 -7.65
C ASP A 313 -3.24 -8.60 -6.25
N ILE A 314 -2.01 -9.04 -6.01
CA ILE A 314 -1.59 -9.73 -4.79
C ILE A 314 -0.45 -8.98 -4.14
N ILE A 315 -0.63 -8.58 -2.87
CA ILE A 315 0.27 -7.64 -2.21
C ILE A 315 0.65 -8.05 -0.79
N PHE A 316 1.92 -7.93 -0.42
CA PHE A 316 2.34 -7.89 0.98
C PHE A 316 2.02 -6.53 1.60
N VAL A 317 1.39 -6.52 2.78
CA VAL A 317 0.95 -5.27 3.41
C VAL A 317 1.45 -5.06 4.83
N LEU A 318 1.88 -6.11 5.54
CA LEU A 318 2.41 -5.98 6.90
C LEU A 318 3.88 -5.57 6.89
N GLY A 319 4.30 -4.80 7.88
CA GLY A 319 5.62 -4.18 7.92
C GLY A 319 5.69 -2.89 7.09
N GLY A 320 4.56 -2.22 6.90
CA GLY A 320 4.44 -1.00 6.10
C GLY A 320 5.33 0.16 6.55
N TYR A 321 5.87 0.11 7.76
CA TYR A 321 6.87 1.10 8.21
C TYR A 321 8.15 1.08 7.38
N PHE A 322 8.51 -0.07 6.81
CA PHE A 322 9.74 -0.21 6.02
C PHE A 322 9.55 0.15 4.54
N TYR A 323 8.31 0.09 4.06
CA TYR A 323 7.98 0.37 2.66
C TYR A 323 8.48 1.75 2.22
N HIS A 324 9.21 1.81 1.10
CA HIS A 324 9.84 3.03 0.56
C HIS A 324 10.81 3.74 1.53
N THR A 325 11.49 2.99 2.38
CA THR A 325 12.53 3.51 3.29
C THR A 325 13.85 2.78 3.11
N SER A 326 14.93 3.33 3.65
CA SER A 326 16.24 2.67 3.67
C SER A 326 16.26 1.41 4.57
N TYR A 327 15.19 1.15 5.31
CA TYR A 327 15.01 -0.01 6.20
C TYR A 327 14.21 -1.14 5.55
N ASP A 328 13.80 -1.03 4.29
CA ASP A 328 13.25 -2.15 3.55
C ASP A 328 14.37 -3.14 3.17
N THR A 329 14.71 -4.00 4.12
CA THR A 329 15.86 -4.94 4.06
C THR A 329 15.41 -6.38 4.32
N VAL A 330 16.23 -7.35 3.92
CA VAL A 330 15.94 -8.80 4.10
C VAL A 330 15.64 -9.17 5.53
N GLU A 331 16.36 -8.54 6.46
CA GLU A 331 16.27 -8.83 7.89
C GLU A 331 14.88 -8.45 8.45
N ASN A 332 14.20 -7.52 7.78
CA ASN A 332 12.87 -7.07 8.15
C ASN A 332 11.76 -7.88 7.47
N LEU A 333 12.11 -8.82 6.59
CA LEU A 333 11.14 -9.73 5.98
C LEU A 333 10.60 -10.74 7.01
N LEU A 334 9.31 -11.02 6.91
CA LEU A 334 8.66 -11.99 7.80
C LEU A 334 8.86 -13.42 7.27
N PRO A 335 9.58 -14.29 8.00
CA PRO A 335 9.84 -15.67 7.55
C PRO A 335 8.55 -16.46 7.31
N GLY A 336 8.54 -17.29 6.25
CA GLY A 336 7.40 -18.08 5.82
C GLY A 336 6.42 -17.36 4.89
N SER A 337 6.51 -16.01 4.80
CA SER A 337 5.66 -15.23 3.89
C SER A 337 5.98 -15.51 2.43
N ILE A 338 7.27 -15.54 2.09
CA ILE A 338 7.76 -15.83 0.73
C ILE A 338 7.43 -17.26 0.34
N GLN A 339 7.60 -18.21 1.27
CA GLN A 339 7.24 -19.60 1.04
C GLN A 339 5.76 -19.76 0.70
N ALA A 340 4.89 -19.12 1.49
CA ALA A 340 3.44 -19.14 1.27
C ALA A 340 3.05 -18.52 -0.07
N ARG A 341 3.63 -17.37 -0.42
CA ARG A 341 3.44 -16.70 -1.71
C ARG A 341 3.79 -17.62 -2.87
N GLY A 342 4.99 -18.21 -2.83
CA GLY A 342 5.46 -19.05 -3.93
C GLY A 342 4.65 -20.30 -4.14
N GLU A 343 4.23 -20.98 -3.05
CA GLU A 343 3.32 -22.14 -3.13
C GLU A 343 1.94 -21.76 -3.68
N ASN A 344 1.39 -20.59 -3.27
CA ASN A 344 0.16 -20.07 -3.84
C ASN A 344 0.31 -19.76 -5.34
N LEU A 345 1.36 -19.03 -5.74
CA LEU A 345 1.62 -18.64 -7.12
C LEU A 345 1.75 -19.86 -8.05
N PHE A 346 2.49 -20.90 -7.63
CA PHE A 346 2.64 -22.10 -8.44
C PHE A 346 1.31 -22.83 -8.68
N ASN A 347 0.48 -22.93 -7.62
CA ASN A 347 -0.85 -23.51 -7.76
C ASN A 347 -1.75 -22.66 -8.66
N LEU A 348 -1.68 -21.33 -8.55
CA LEU A 348 -2.44 -20.39 -9.36
C LEU A 348 -2.04 -20.46 -10.83
N VAL A 349 -0.74 -20.45 -11.14
CA VAL A 349 -0.27 -20.61 -12.53
C VAL A 349 -0.81 -21.91 -13.15
N LYS A 350 -0.74 -23.02 -12.41
CA LYS A 350 -1.33 -24.30 -12.87
C LYS A 350 -2.83 -24.21 -13.10
N ALA A 351 -3.55 -23.55 -12.23
CA ALA A 351 -5.00 -23.47 -12.31
C ALA A 351 -5.47 -22.52 -13.41
N PHE A 352 -4.84 -21.36 -13.57
CA PHE A 352 -5.18 -20.41 -14.62
C PHE A 352 -4.89 -20.99 -16.01
N THR A 353 -3.72 -21.59 -16.23
CA THR A 353 -3.36 -22.19 -17.53
C THR A 353 -4.25 -23.38 -17.93
N ASN A 354 -4.81 -24.08 -16.94
CA ASN A 354 -5.79 -25.16 -17.17
C ASN A 354 -7.25 -24.67 -17.16
N SER A 355 -7.51 -23.40 -16.97
CA SER A 355 -8.87 -22.87 -16.84
C SER A 355 -9.65 -22.97 -18.16
N PRO A 356 -10.88 -23.53 -18.14
CA PRO A 356 -11.75 -23.49 -19.30
C PRO A 356 -12.07 -22.08 -19.80
N MET A 357 -11.93 -21.07 -18.95
CA MET A 357 -12.16 -19.67 -19.34
C MET A 357 -11.06 -19.20 -20.29
N LEU A 358 -9.80 -19.46 -19.96
CA LEU A 358 -8.66 -19.16 -20.83
C LEU A 358 -8.70 -19.99 -22.14
N LEU A 359 -9.06 -21.26 -22.06
CA LEU A 359 -9.15 -22.16 -23.22
C LEU A 359 -10.29 -21.83 -24.19
N LYS A 360 -11.42 -21.29 -23.70
CA LYS A 360 -12.57 -20.94 -24.53
C LYS A 360 -12.38 -19.69 -25.35
N GLU A 361 -11.66 -18.71 -24.83
CA GLU A 361 -11.37 -17.49 -25.56
C GLU A 361 -10.47 -17.75 -26.76
N ASN A 362 -9.55 -18.71 -26.67
CA ASN A 362 -8.69 -19.14 -27.79
C ASN A 362 -9.47 -19.67 -29.01
N LYS A 363 -10.67 -20.27 -28.78
CA LYS A 363 -11.55 -20.75 -29.87
C LYS A 363 -12.44 -19.67 -30.48
N ARG A 364 -12.53 -18.49 -29.86
CA ARG A 364 -13.40 -17.40 -30.29
C ARG A 364 -12.74 -16.37 -31.19
N SER A 365 -11.42 -16.42 -31.39
CA SER A 365 -10.69 -15.49 -32.26
C SER A 365 -11.13 -15.55 -33.74
N ASN A 366 -11.91 -16.52 -34.14
CA ASN A 366 -12.45 -16.67 -35.50
C ASN A 366 -13.94 -16.30 -35.68
N GLU A 367 -14.65 -15.99 -34.59
CA GLU A 367 -16.01 -15.44 -34.66
C GLU A 367 -16.03 -14.19 -33.79
N ALA A 368 -16.51 -13.05 -34.29
CA ALA A 368 -16.66 -11.80 -33.56
C ALA A 368 -17.53 -12.02 -32.30
N ALA A 369 -16.96 -12.62 -31.28
CA ALA A 369 -17.63 -13.02 -30.07
C ALA A 369 -17.53 -11.88 -29.06
N MET A 370 -18.69 -11.36 -28.66
CA MET A 370 -18.78 -10.53 -27.47
C MET A 370 -18.12 -11.27 -26.29
N PRO A 371 -17.29 -10.57 -25.48
CA PRO A 371 -16.78 -11.16 -24.24
C PRO A 371 -17.97 -11.69 -23.43
N ILE A 372 -17.81 -12.87 -22.81
CA ILE A 372 -18.78 -13.29 -21.78
C ILE A 372 -18.67 -12.21 -20.71
N LYS A 373 -19.61 -11.27 -20.69
CA LYS A 373 -19.79 -10.34 -19.62
C LYS A 373 -20.17 -11.14 -18.38
N ASP A 374 -19.17 -11.60 -17.63
CA ASP A 374 -19.35 -11.92 -16.23
C ASP A 374 -19.34 -10.56 -15.49
N ASP A 375 -20.44 -9.82 -15.63
CA ASP A 375 -20.65 -8.53 -14.98
C ASP A 375 -20.86 -8.69 -13.46
N LEU A 376 -20.68 -9.91 -12.93
CA LEU A 376 -20.90 -10.22 -11.52
C LEU A 376 -19.62 -9.95 -10.73
N ARG A 377 -19.71 -8.97 -9.85
CA ARG A 377 -18.68 -8.78 -8.84
C ARG A 377 -18.69 -9.94 -7.84
N ALA A 378 -17.56 -10.59 -7.61
CA ALA A 378 -17.45 -11.61 -6.59
C ALA A 378 -17.45 -10.99 -5.18
N ILE A 379 -18.18 -11.60 -4.26
CA ILE A 379 -18.03 -11.40 -2.83
C ILE A 379 -17.22 -12.57 -2.29
N PHE A 380 -16.11 -12.28 -1.68
CA PHE A 380 -15.18 -13.28 -1.17
C PHE A 380 -14.56 -12.87 0.16
N PHE A 381 -14.24 -13.87 0.96
CA PHE A 381 -13.45 -13.73 2.19
C PHE A 381 -12.75 -15.05 2.50
N ASP A 382 -11.57 -14.98 3.07
CA ASP A 382 -10.85 -16.12 3.62
C ASP A 382 -11.25 -16.37 5.09
N TYR A 383 -10.98 -17.56 5.57
CA TYR A 383 -11.06 -17.88 6.99
C TYR A 383 -9.70 -18.37 7.48
N LEU A 384 -8.96 -17.49 8.17
CA LEU A 384 -7.66 -17.76 8.80
C LEU A 384 -6.62 -18.36 7.83
N THR A 385 -6.57 -17.92 6.60
CA THR A 385 -5.73 -18.49 5.53
C THR A 385 -5.92 -20.00 5.27
N TRP A 386 -6.94 -20.60 5.85
CA TRP A 386 -7.21 -22.04 5.74
C TRP A 386 -8.08 -22.37 4.53
N PHE A 387 -9.13 -21.60 4.30
CA PHE A 387 -9.97 -21.70 3.12
C PHE A 387 -10.58 -20.34 2.77
N MET A 388 -11.04 -20.19 1.54
CA MET A 388 -11.73 -19.00 1.06
C MET A 388 -13.12 -19.36 0.53
N SER A 389 -14.11 -18.54 0.87
CA SER A 389 -15.44 -18.57 0.29
C SER A 389 -15.55 -17.49 -0.78
N SER A 390 -16.08 -17.85 -1.95
CA SER A 390 -16.36 -16.91 -3.03
C SER A 390 -17.76 -17.15 -3.58
N SER A 391 -18.56 -16.11 -3.73
CA SER A 391 -19.91 -16.16 -4.27
C SER A 391 -20.13 -15.09 -5.33
N SER A 392 -20.70 -15.46 -6.46
CA SER A 392 -21.06 -14.57 -7.57
C SER A 392 -22.55 -14.19 -7.61
N HIS A 393 -23.30 -14.43 -6.55
CA HIS A 393 -24.77 -14.39 -6.56
C HIS A 393 -25.40 -13.05 -6.14
N PHE A 394 -24.60 -11.99 -5.98
CA PHE A 394 -25.19 -10.66 -5.87
C PHE A 394 -25.12 -9.98 -7.24
N PRO A 395 -26.26 -9.52 -7.79
CA PRO A 395 -26.19 -8.62 -8.93
C PRO A 395 -25.31 -7.47 -8.50
N ALA A 396 -24.27 -7.17 -9.28
CA ALA A 396 -23.53 -5.95 -9.13
C ALA A 396 -24.59 -4.84 -9.14
N CYS A 397 -24.84 -4.25 -7.97
CA CYS A 397 -25.57 -3.01 -7.95
C CYS A 397 -24.64 -2.07 -8.72
N THR A 398 -25.05 -1.85 -9.95
CA THR A 398 -24.36 -1.04 -10.93
C THR A 398 -23.84 0.20 -10.24
N THR A 399 -22.50 0.32 -10.28
CA THR A 399 -21.80 1.58 -10.07
C THR A 399 -22.34 2.40 -8.92
N ILE A 400 -21.63 2.38 -7.78
CA ILE A 400 -21.63 3.57 -6.93
C ILE A 400 -21.40 4.72 -7.91
N PRO A 401 -22.35 5.64 -8.12
CA PRO A 401 -22.16 6.72 -9.08
C PRO A 401 -20.82 7.41 -8.75
N ASP A 402 -20.14 7.92 -9.76
CA ASP A 402 -18.92 8.73 -9.62
C ASP A 402 -18.97 9.78 -8.49
N VAL A 403 -20.18 10.13 -8.11
CA VAL A 403 -20.51 11.04 -7.00
C VAL A 403 -20.02 10.50 -5.64
N SER A 404 -20.08 9.19 -5.35
CA SER A 404 -19.59 8.65 -4.08
C SER A 404 -18.05 8.53 -4.07
N LYS A 405 -17.45 8.19 -5.21
CA LYS A 405 -16.01 8.31 -5.40
C LYS A 405 -15.55 9.76 -5.21
N HIS A 406 -16.29 10.71 -5.77
CA HIS A 406 -15.96 12.13 -5.67
C HIS A 406 -16.10 12.67 -4.23
N TYR A 407 -17.14 12.28 -3.48
CA TYR A 407 -17.28 12.67 -2.07
C TYR A 407 -16.28 11.96 -1.15
N LEU A 408 -15.93 10.71 -1.42
CA LEU A 408 -14.93 9.98 -0.67
C LEU A 408 -13.52 10.49 -0.98
N ASP A 409 -13.20 10.77 -2.25
CA ASP A 409 -11.97 11.44 -2.67
C ASP A 409 -11.81 12.81 -1.99
N VAL A 410 -12.92 13.55 -1.83
CA VAL A 410 -12.94 14.83 -1.09
C VAL A 410 -12.68 14.58 0.40
N MET A 411 -13.31 13.58 1.01
CA MET A 411 -13.08 13.25 2.43
C MET A 411 -11.68 12.72 2.71
N VAL A 412 -11.17 11.81 1.88
CA VAL A 412 -9.85 11.20 2.07
C VAL A 412 -8.73 12.19 1.83
N SER A 413 -8.88 13.10 0.85
CA SER A 413 -7.85 14.11 0.59
C SER A 413 -7.81 15.25 1.61
N ASP A 414 -8.93 15.50 2.30
CA ASP A 414 -8.97 16.46 3.40
C ASP A 414 -8.58 15.83 4.74
N CYS A 415 -8.43 14.49 4.82
CA CYS A 415 -8.09 13.73 6.02
C CYS A 415 -6.61 13.38 6.14
N SER A 416 -5.72 14.03 5.39
CA SER A 416 -4.29 13.74 5.45
C SER A 416 -3.56 14.50 6.55
N GLY A 417 -3.47 13.94 7.76
CA GLY A 417 -2.64 14.53 8.80
C GLY A 417 -2.72 13.80 10.13
N PHE A 418 -1.59 13.18 10.52
CA PHE A 418 -1.60 12.24 11.63
C PHE A 418 -0.52 12.48 12.67
N ASN A 419 -0.89 12.33 13.93
CA ASN A 419 0.04 12.48 15.05
C ASN A 419 0.61 11.10 15.44
N GLU A 420 1.92 11.01 15.53
CA GLU A 420 2.71 9.79 15.64
C GLU A 420 2.76 9.15 17.03
N ARG A 421 1.94 9.63 17.97
CA ARG A 421 1.85 9.01 19.30
C ARG A 421 1.49 7.53 19.25
N PHE A 422 1.01 7.04 18.10
CA PHE A 422 0.58 5.66 17.88
C PHE A 422 1.47 4.87 16.90
N ALA A 423 2.68 5.33 16.61
CA ALA A 423 3.68 4.55 15.88
C ALA A 423 3.95 3.15 16.51
N HIS A 424 3.51 2.95 17.76
CA HIS A 424 3.58 1.66 18.43
C HIS A 424 2.19 1.03 18.60
N PRO A 425 1.89 -0.09 17.90
CA PRO A 425 0.60 -0.79 18.03
C PRO A 425 0.19 -1.08 19.48
N TYR A 426 1.16 -1.45 20.32
CA TYR A 426 0.90 -1.76 21.73
C TYR A 426 0.33 -0.59 22.53
N LEU A 427 0.76 0.65 22.23
CA LEU A 427 0.25 1.84 22.89
C LEU A 427 -1.17 2.17 22.46
N ALA A 428 -1.45 2.07 21.16
CA ALA A 428 -2.79 2.24 20.63
C ALA A 428 -3.77 1.23 21.28
N PHE A 429 -3.36 -0.04 21.40
CA PHE A 429 -4.13 -1.06 22.10
C PHE A 429 -4.34 -0.70 23.58
N LEU A 430 -3.30 -0.28 24.30
CA LEU A 430 -3.37 0.05 25.72
C LEU A 430 -4.32 1.22 26.01
N MET A 431 -4.47 2.14 25.06
CA MET A 431 -5.32 3.32 25.23
C MET A 431 -6.76 3.07 24.77
N PHE A 432 -6.94 2.52 23.57
CA PHE A 432 -8.27 2.48 22.95
C PHE A 432 -9.08 1.22 23.29
N VAL A 433 -8.44 0.07 23.53
CA VAL A 433 -9.17 -1.15 23.88
C VAL A 433 -9.89 -1.01 25.22
N PRO A 434 -9.24 -0.55 26.33
CA PRO A 434 -9.95 -0.36 27.58
C PRO A 434 -11.06 0.67 27.51
N THR A 435 -10.84 1.78 26.78
CA THR A 435 -11.87 2.82 26.58
C THR A 435 -13.06 2.28 25.81
N SER A 436 -12.84 1.52 24.75
CA SER A 436 -13.89 0.89 23.93
C SER A 436 -14.66 -0.16 24.72
N LEU A 437 -13.97 -0.98 25.52
CA LEU A 437 -14.61 -1.92 26.44
C LEU A 437 -15.48 -1.20 27.47
N ALA A 438 -14.99 -0.10 28.05
CA ALA A 438 -15.79 0.72 28.95
C ALA A 438 -17.07 1.23 28.28
N GLY A 439 -16.97 1.67 27.03
CA GLY A 439 -18.10 2.11 26.20
C GLY A 439 -19.16 1.02 25.98
N LEU A 440 -18.76 -0.25 25.81
CA LEU A 440 -19.69 -1.38 25.65
C LEU A 440 -20.54 -1.65 26.91
N PHE A 441 -20.05 -1.26 28.10
CA PHE A 441 -20.79 -1.44 29.36
C PHE A 441 -21.68 -0.24 29.71
N LEU A 442 -21.43 0.94 29.17
CA LEU A 442 -22.16 2.16 29.44
C LEU A 442 -23.69 2.01 29.30
N PRO A 443 -24.23 1.41 28.22
CA PRO A 443 -25.68 1.26 28.07
C PRO A 443 -26.32 0.48 29.20
N ARG A 444 -25.66 -0.54 29.68
CA ARG A 444 -26.17 -1.33 30.83
C ARG A 444 -26.07 -0.58 32.12
N ILE A 445 -25.03 0.19 32.36
CA ILE A 445 -24.80 0.93 33.60
C ILE A 445 -25.76 2.12 33.70
N ILE A 446 -25.87 2.91 32.61
CA ILE A 446 -26.67 4.15 32.58
C ILE A 446 -28.17 3.84 32.57
N TRP A 447 -28.61 2.91 31.72
CA TRP A 447 -30.02 2.62 31.49
C TRP A 447 -30.53 1.39 32.23
N GLY A 448 -29.69 0.72 33.04
CA GLY A 448 -30.10 -0.46 33.80
C GLY A 448 -30.65 -1.60 32.96
N LEU A 449 -30.18 -1.75 31.71
CA LEU A 449 -30.73 -2.71 30.73
C LEU A 449 -30.71 -4.13 31.30
N SER A 450 -31.81 -4.86 31.13
CA SER A 450 -31.84 -6.30 31.40
C SER A 450 -30.94 -7.02 30.36
N GLU A 451 -30.43 -8.19 30.73
CA GLU A 451 -29.63 -9.04 29.82
C GLU A 451 -30.36 -9.29 28.48
N GLN A 452 -31.68 -9.51 28.58
CA GLN A 452 -32.49 -9.77 27.38
C GLN A 452 -32.60 -8.52 26.47
N ALA A 453 -32.81 -7.35 27.08
CA ALA A 453 -32.86 -6.08 26.34
C ALA A 453 -31.47 -5.78 25.67
N HIS A 454 -30.39 -5.99 26.44
CA HIS A 454 -29.03 -5.79 25.91
C HIS A 454 -28.72 -6.75 24.75
N PHE A 455 -29.11 -8.04 24.86
CA PHE A 455 -28.96 -9.01 23.79
C PHE A 455 -29.69 -8.57 22.49
N TRP A 456 -30.99 -8.25 22.61
CA TRP A 456 -31.78 -7.88 21.44
C TRP A 456 -31.35 -6.54 20.87
N GLY A 457 -30.85 -5.61 21.70
CA GLY A 457 -30.26 -4.35 21.23
C GLY A 457 -28.97 -4.59 20.41
N ALA A 458 -28.05 -5.40 20.93
CA ALA A 458 -26.81 -5.73 20.22
C ALA A 458 -27.10 -6.52 18.92
N PHE A 459 -27.96 -7.54 18.99
CA PHE A 459 -28.38 -8.29 17.81
C PHE A 459 -29.04 -7.39 16.75
N GLY A 460 -29.96 -6.51 17.19
CA GLY A 460 -30.62 -5.55 16.29
C GLY A 460 -29.62 -4.60 15.63
N LEU A 461 -28.61 -4.13 16.36
CA LEU A 461 -27.55 -3.27 15.82
C LEU A 461 -26.76 -3.97 14.72
N TYR A 462 -26.24 -5.19 14.96
CA TYR A 462 -25.50 -5.92 13.93
C TYR A 462 -26.37 -6.27 12.72
N SER A 463 -27.64 -6.65 12.96
CA SER A 463 -28.58 -6.92 11.87
C SER A 463 -28.90 -5.67 11.04
N LEU A 464 -29.05 -4.51 11.69
CA LEU A 464 -29.25 -3.23 11.01
C LEU A 464 -28.01 -2.85 10.18
N ILE A 465 -26.82 -2.98 10.74
CA ILE A 465 -25.57 -2.72 10.01
C ILE A 465 -25.47 -3.65 8.79
N THR A 466 -25.77 -4.94 8.96
CA THR A 466 -25.83 -5.89 7.82
C THR A 466 -26.78 -5.40 6.73
N LEU A 467 -27.98 -4.97 7.13
CA LEU A 467 -28.98 -4.47 6.17
C LEU A 467 -28.48 -3.20 5.45
N VAL A 468 -27.86 -2.26 6.18
CA VAL A 468 -27.28 -1.05 5.58
C VAL A 468 -26.19 -1.40 4.56
N TYR A 469 -25.26 -2.30 4.90
CA TYR A 469 -24.23 -2.77 3.97
C TYR A 469 -24.84 -3.43 2.73
N MET A 470 -25.86 -4.28 2.91
CA MET A 470 -26.57 -4.92 1.78
C MET A 470 -27.27 -3.89 0.88
N LEU A 471 -27.95 -2.89 1.46
CA LEU A 471 -28.62 -1.86 0.68
C LEU A 471 -27.63 -0.92 -0.02
N ALA A 472 -26.46 -0.70 0.56
CA ALA A 472 -25.39 0.10 -0.03
C ALA A 472 -24.54 -0.70 -1.06
N GLY A 473 -24.78 -1.99 -1.24
CA GLY A 473 -23.99 -2.83 -2.14
C GLY A 473 -22.54 -3.09 -1.67
N LEU A 474 -22.27 -2.84 -0.38
CA LEU A 474 -20.93 -2.99 0.20
C LEU A 474 -20.71 -4.41 0.72
N SER A 475 -19.52 -4.95 0.49
CA SER A 475 -19.18 -6.33 0.83
C SER A 475 -19.03 -6.61 2.33
N GLY A 476 -18.78 -5.60 3.16
CA GLY A 476 -18.53 -5.73 4.60
C GLY A 476 -19.68 -6.31 5.43
N GLY A 477 -20.90 -6.39 4.89
CA GLY A 477 -22.08 -6.91 5.57
C GLY A 477 -21.99 -8.37 5.99
N PHE A 478 -21.13 -9.19 5.37
CA PHE A 478 -20.97 -10.61 5.73
C PHE A 478 -20.48 -10.78 7.18
N LEU A 479 -19.60 -9.91 7.67
CA LEU A 479 -19.05 -10.01 9.02
C LEU A 479 -20.13 -9.78 10.09
N THR A 480 -20.89 -8.71 9.94
CA THR A 480 -21.98 -8.39 10.89
C THR A 480 -23.13 -9.40 10.79
N PHE A 481 -23.38 -9.97 9.62
CA PHE A 481 -24.27 -11.11 9.45
C PHE A 481 -23.78 -12.35 10.21
N PHE A 482 -22.49 -12.69 10.05
CA PHE A 482 -21.89 -13.82 10.77
C PHE A 482 -21.95 -13.65 12.28
N ILE A 483 -21.70 -12.43 12.79
CA ILE A 483 -21.88 -12.08 14.21
C ILE A 483 -23.35 -12.31 14.64
N SER A 484 -24.32 -11.79 13.91
CA SER A 484 -25.74 -11.91 14.22
C SER A 484 -26.19 -13.36 14.29
N MET A 485 -25.82 -14.18 13.30
CA MET A 485 -26.16 -15.59 13.25
C MET A 485 -25.52 -16.36 14.40
N SER A 486 -24.26 -16.10 14.72
CA SER A 486 -23.56 -16.72 15.84
C SER A 486 -24.21 -16.37 17.19
N MET A 487 -24.65 -15.12 17.37
CA MET A 487 -25.42 -14.69 18.55
C MET A 487 -26.75 -15.46 18.69
N LEU A 488 -27.49 -15.63 17.59
CA LEU A 488 -28.74 -16.40 17.60
C LEU A 488 -28.49 -17.86 17.95
N LEU A 489 -27.49 -18.50 17.36
CA LEU A 489 -27.10 -19.88 17.66
C LEU A 489 -26.74 -20.06 19.13
N GLY A 490 -25.89 -19.20 19.67
CA GLY A 490 -25.53 -19.22 21.10
C GLY A 490 -26.74 -19.06 22.03
N ARG A 491 -27.66 -18.15 21.65
CA ARG A 491 -28.89 -17.95 22.41
C ARG A 491 -29.83 -19.18 22.33
N PHE A 492 -29.94 -19.78 21.19
CA PHE A 492 -30.74 -21.00 20.98
C PHE A 492 -30.21 -22.14 21.86
N ILE A 493 -28.89 -22.37 21.86
CA ILE A 493 -28.25 -23.39 22.73
C ILE A 493 -28.47 -23.06 24.21
N CYS A 494 -28.34 -21.81 24.62
CA CYS A 494 -28.64 -21.38 25.97
C CYS A 494 -30.13 -21.59 26.35
N SER A 495 -31.06 -21.40 25.42
CA SER A 495 -32.48 -21.61 25.64
C SER A 495 -32.80 -23.07 25.94
N ILE A 496 -32.20 -24.00 25.21
CA ILE A 496 -32.29 -25.43 25.45
C ILE A 496 -31.66 -25.79 26.81
N SER A 497 -30.46 -25.28 27.08
CA SER A 497 -29.69 -25.59 28.25
C SER A 497 -30.31 -25.04 29.54
N ARG A 498 -31.08 -23.94 29.49
CA ARG A 498 -31.81 -23.34 30.61
C ARG A 498 -32.88 -24.28 31.22
N LYS A 499 -33.34 -25.27 30.48
CA LYS A 499 -34.22 -26.30 30.98
C LYS A 499 -33.52 -27.25 31.96
N HIS A 500 -32.17 -27.35 31.84
CA HIS A 500 -31.37 -28.31 32.62
C HIS A 500 -30.41 -27.64 33.63
N TRP A 501 -30.11 -26.32 33.48
CA TRP A 501 -29.14 -25.60 34.31
C TRP A 501 -29.78 -24.41 35.02
N ASN A 502 -29.28 -24.10 36.22
CA ASN A 502 -29.68 -22.93 36.98
C ASN A 502 -29.35 -21.63 36.17
N LYS A 503 -30.23 -20.64 36.20
CA LYS A 503 -30.10 -19.35 35.48
C LYS A 503 -28.83 -18.58 35.81
N GLN A 504 -28.17 -18.85 36.92
CA GLN A 504 -26.93 -18.18 37.33
C GLN A 504 -25.65 -19.00 37.09
N SER A 505 -25.78 -20.19 36.50
CA SER A 505 -24.64 -21.08 36.29
C SER A 505 -23.66 -20.55 35.22
N PRO A 506 -22.33 -20.58 35.47
CA PRO A 506 -21.30 -20.30 34.46
C PRO A 506 -21.40 -21.21 33.22
N LYS A 507 -21.99 -22.41 33.36
CA LYS A 507 -22.23 -23.33 32.23
C LYS A 507 -23.07 -22.72 31.10
N LEU A 508 -23.96 -21.75 31.43
CA LEU A 508 -24.74 -21.04 30.44
C LEU A 508 -23.85 -20.10 29.58
N LEU A 509 -22.82 -19.48 30.18
CA LEU A 509 -21.86 -18.69 29.46
C LEU A 509 -21.06 -19.57 28.49
N VAL A 510 -20.60 -20.73 28.93
CA VAL A 510 -19.90 -21.70 28.08
C VAL A 510 -20.80 -22.12 26.90
N GLY A 511 -22.06 -22.49 27.19
CA GLY A 511 -23.04 -22.84 26.16
C GLY A 511 -23.34 -21.70 25.13
N TYR A 512 -23.12 -20.45 25.54
CA TYR A 512 -23.26 -19.29 24.65
C TYR A 512 -21.99 -18.98 23.88
N VAL A 513 -20.83 -18.98 24.54
CA VAL A 513 -19.56 -18.56 23.96
C VAL A 513 -18.96 -19.60 23.01
N VAL A 514 -19.07 -20.91 23.33
CA VAL A 514 -18.48 -21.96 22.51
C VAL A 514 -18.95 -21.94 21.05
N PRO A 515 -20.24 -21.81 20.75
CA PRO A 515 -20.70 -21.67 19.33
C PRO A 515 -20.24 -20.40 18.66
N MET A 516 -19.83 -19.38 19.43
CA MET A 516 -19.36 -18.12 18.88
C MET A 516 -17.84 -18.12 18.60
N ILE A 517 -17.08 -19.09 19.12
CA ILE A 517 -15.61 -19.13 18.96
C ILE A 517 -15.16 -18.95 17.51
N PRO A 518 -15.73 -19.64 16.49
CA PRO A 518 -15.32 -19.43 15.12
C PRO A 518 -15.49 -17.98 14.65
N CYS A 519 -16.61 -17.36 14.99
CA CYS A 519 -16.88 -15.97 14.66
C CYS A 519 -15.93 -15.01 15.39
N LEU A 520 -15.74 -15.19 16.70
CA LEU A 520 -14.84 -14.35 17.52
C LEU A 520 -13.39 -14.48 17.07
N LEU A 521 -12.94 -15.68 16.73
CA LEU A 521 -11.61 -15.93 16.20
C LEU A 521 -11.41 -15.20 14.85
N TYR A 522 -12.43 -15.24 13.98
CA TYR A 522 -12.40 -14.50 12.74
C TYR A 522 -12.37 -12.98 12.97
N CYS A 523 -13.17 -12.45 13.89
CA CYS A 523 -13.14 -11.04 14.26
C CYS A 523 -11.77 -10.59 14.79
N LEU A 524 -11.09 -11.43 15.57
CA LEU A 524 -9.74 -11.16 16.07
C LEU A 524 -8.69 -11.23 14.96
N TYR A 525 -8.82 -12.20 14.05
CA TYR A 525 -7.93 -12.34 12.90
C TYR A 525 -8.06 -11.13 11.95
N TYR A 526 -9.25 -10.90 11.44
CA TYR A 526 -9.47 -9.80 10.49
C TYR A 526 -9.30 -8.42 11.13
N GLY A 527 -9.82 -8.23 12.33
CA GLY A 527 -9.68 -6.97 13.06
C GLY A 527 -8.24 -6.69 13.50
N GLY A 528 -7.50 -7.73 13.93
CA GLY A 528 -6.08 -7.60 14.27
C GLY A 528 -5.24 -7.19 13.04
N PHE A 529 -5.48 -7.84 11.92
CA PHE A 529 -4.85 -7.47 10.63
C PHE A 529 -5.18 -6.02 10.24
N LEU A 530 -6.46 -5.63 10.27
CA LEU A 530 -6.91 -4.30 9.89
C LEU A 530 -6.28 -3.21 10.78
N ILE A 531 -6.23 -3.41 12.09
CA ILE A 531 -5.63 -2.46 13.02
C ILE A 531 -4.13 -2.32 12.75
N GLN A 532 -3.41 -3.43 12.60
CA GLN A 532 -1.97 -3.40 12.32
C GLN A 532 -1.69 -2.72 10.99
N PHE A 533 -2.40 -3.09 9.93
CA PHE A 533 -2.30 -2.46 8.62
C PHE A 533 -2.51 -0.94 8.70
N LEU A 534 -3.58 -0.49 9.37
CA LEU A 534 -3.85 0.94 9.50
C LEU A 534 -2.74 1.67 10.25
N ILE A 535 -2.28 1.15 11.39
CA ILE A 535 -1.22 1.79 12.19
C ILE A 535 0.06 1.93 11.36
N GLU A 536 0.42 0.89 10.59
CA GLU A 536 1.66 0.88 9.79
C GLU A 536 1.56 1.76 8.54
N LYS A 537 0.37 1.90 7.94
CA LYS A 537 0.18 2.65 6.69
C LYS A 537 -0.20 4.11 6.89
N MET A 538 -0.88 4.44 7.98
CA MET A 538 -1.37 5.80 8.18
C MET A 538 -0.24 6.83 8.31
N GLY A 539 0.92 6.48 8.86
CA GLY A 539 2.10 7.34 8.91
C GLY A 539 2.71 7.71 7.54
N MET A 540 2.22 7.12 6.44
CA MET A 540 2.70 7.39 5.07
C MET A 540 1.80 8.34 4.27
N MET A 541 0.63 8.70 4.79
CA MET A 541 -0.42 9.35 3.98
C MET A 541 -0.36 10.89 3.99
N GLY A 542 0.72 11.48 4.51
CA GLY A 542 0.87 12.92 4.57
C GLY A 542 0.31 13.54 5.84
N SER A 543 0.30 14.88 5.94
CA SER A 543 -0.12 15.60 7.12
C SER A 543 -1.08 16.74 6.82
N LEU A 544 -2.13 16.89 7.65
CA LEU A 544 -3.02 18.05 7.63
C LEU A 544 -2.37 19.28 8.29
N PRO A 545 -2.73 20.49 7.85
CA PRO A 545 -2.29 21.71 8.51
C PRO A 545 -2.75 21.78 9.96
N LYS A 546 -1.95 22.47 10.81
CA LYS A 546 -2.35 22.81 12.17
C LYS A 546 -3.67 23.61 12.15
N PRO A 547 -4.60 23.45 13.15
CA PRO A 547 -4.48 22.59 14.34
C PRO A 547 -5.01 21.16 14.17
N TYR A 548 -5.62 20.81 13.04
CA TYR A 548 -6.38 19.56 12.87
C TYR A 548 -5.50 18.33 12.64
N GLY A 549 -4.29 18.51 12.11
CA GLY A 549 -3.39 17.44 11.74
C GLY A 549 -2.94 16.52 12.88
N TYR A 550 -2.99 17.01 14.14
CA TYR A 550 -2.42 16.29 15.27
C TYR A 550 -3.26 15.13 15.83
N PHE A 551 -4.56 15.07 15.55
CA PHE A 551 -5.43 14.09 16.20
C PHE A 551 -6.38 13.33 15.27
N VAL A 552 -6.44 13.67 13.99
CA VAL A 552 -7.37 13.01 13.06
C VAL A 552 -7.02 11.52 12.90
N ALA A 553 -5.75 11.16 12.84
CA ALA A 553 -5.35 9.75 12.79
C ALA A 553 -5.66 9.00 14.07
N ASP A 554 -5.36 9.62 15.18
CA ASP A 554 -5.66 9.03 16.47
C ASP A 554 -7.17 8.73 16.58
N VAL A 555 -8.00 9.65 16.05
CA VAL A 555 -9.46 9.45 15.99
C VAL A 555 -9.82 8.30 15.05
N ILE A 556 -9.20 8.21 13.87
CA ILE A 556 -9.48 7.12 12.92
C ILE A 556 -9.03 5.78 13.49
N VAL A 557 -7.79 5.67 13.93
CA VAL A 557 -7.24 4.44 14.53
C VAL A 557 -8.05 4.06 15.78
N GLY A 558 -8.36 5.01 16.65
CA GLY A 558 -9.18 4.79 17.84
C GLY A 558 -10.59 4.32 17.50
N SER A 559 -11.21 4.89 16.46
CA SER A 559 -12.53 4.48 15.97
C SER A 559 -12.52 3.07 15.40
N VAL A 560 -11.50 2.71 14.63
CA VAL A 560 -11.35 1.35 14.09
C VAL A 560 -11.08 0.34 15.22
N ILE A 561 -10.23 0.67 16.19
CA ILE A 561 -10.04 -0.17 17.38
C ILE A 561 -11.38 -0.33 18.12
N GLY A 562 -12.15 0.74 18.28
CA GLY A 562 -13.49 0.69 18.87
C GLY A 562 -14.44 -0.23 18.11
N LEU A 563 -14.44 -0.17 16.80
CA LEU A 563 -15.22 -1.04 15.92
C LEU A 563 -14.84 -2.51 16.08
N VAL A 564 -13.54 -2.81 16.05
CA VAL A 564 -13.01 -4.18 16.21
C VAL A 564 -13.31 -4.72 17.61
N VAL A 565 -13.15 -3.90 18.64
CA VAL A 565 -13.56 -4.26 20.02
C VAL A 565 -15.07 -4.55 20.08
N GLY A 566 -15.89 -3.76 19.38
CA GLY A 566 -17.31 -4.02 19.18
C GLY A 566 -17.55 -5.41 18.56
N TRP A 567 -16.86 -5.75 17.47
CA TRP A 567 -16.99 -7.07 16.83
C TRP A 567 -16.56 -8.22 17.72
N CYS A 568 -15.44 -8.08 18.44
CA CYS A 568 -14.88 -9.15 19.28
C CYS A 568 -15.63 -9.33 20.60
N PHE A 569 -16.00 -8.26 21.28
CA PHE A 569 -16.54 -8.31 22.63
C PHE A 569 -18.04 -8.00 22.74
N GLY A 570 -18.56 -7.16 21.80
CA GLY A 570 -19.96 -6.77 21.79
C GLY A 570 -20.94 -7.94 21.83
N PRO A 571 -20.74 -9.00 21.03
CA PRO A 571 -21.62 -10.17 21.04
C PRO A 571 -21.65 -10.94 22.37
N VAL A 572 -20.54 -10.92 23.11
CA VAL A 572 -20.41 -11.65 24.39
C VAL A 572 -20.89 -10.80 25.59
N THR A 573 -20.82 -9.48 25.48
CA THR A 573 -21.17 -8.51 26.53
C THR A 573 -22.56 -8.72 27.15
N PRO A 574 -23.64 -9.01 26.38
CA PRO A 574 -24.96 -9.18 26.97
C PRO A 574 -25.04 -10.23 28.10
N ILE A 575 -24.31 -11.33 27.95
CA ILE A 575 -24.26 -12.40 28.93
C ILE A 575 -23.13 -12.22 29.93
N ALA A 576 -21.93 -11.87 29.47
CA ALA A 576 -20.76 -11.64 30.32
C ALA A 576 -20.97 -10.50 31.33
N SER A 577 -21.82 -9.53 30.98
CA SER A 577 -22.13 -8.38 31.85
C SER A 577 -22.70 -8.73 33.21
N ARG A 578 -23.18 -9.96 33.46
CA ARG A 578 -23.58 -10.44 34.80
C ARG A 578 -22.42 -10.41 35.78
N TRP A 579 -21.24 -10.74 35.30
CA TRP A 579 -20.01 -10.79 36.10
C TRP A 579 -19.22 -9.47 35.99
N LEU A 580 -19.41 -8.70 34.92
CA LEU A 580 -18.70 -7.45 34.61
C LEU A 580 -19.43 -6.19 35.14
N ALA A 581 -20.70 -6.25 35.54
CA ALA A 581 -21.57 -5.12 35.80
C ALA A 581 -21.27 -4.39 37.12
N LYS A 582 -20.04 -4.28 37.53
CA LYS A 582 -19.65 -3.48 38.71
C LYS A 582 -18.91 -2.23 38.23
N THR A 583 -19.29 -1.08 38.81
CA THR A 583 -18.67 0.24 38.54
C THR A 583 -17.15 0.24 38.69
N SER A 584 -16.59 -0.63 39.55
CA SER A 584 -15.13 -0.79 39.73
C SER A 584 -14.38 -1.22 38.46
N ILE A 585 -15.02 -2.01 37.56
CA ILE A 585 -14.40 -2.45 36.31
C ILE A 585 -14.27 -1.26 35.33
N LEU A 586 -15.31 -0.44 35.23
CA LEU A 586 -15.25 0.77 34.43
C LEU A 586 -14.10 1.70 34.87
N HIS A 587 -13.98 1.93 36.19
CA HIS A 587 -12.88 2.71 36.74
C HIS A 587 -11.52 2.08 36.42
N GLY A 588 -11.37 0.76 36.55
CA GLY A 588 -10.14 0.04 36.22
C GLY A 588 -9.76 0.19 34.73
N LEU A 589 -10.71 0.04 33.84
CA LEU A 589 -10.48 0.22 32.37
C LEU A 589 -10.05 1.66 32.05
N LEU A 590 -10.71 2.65 32.63
CA LEU A 590 -10.34 4.06 32.45
C LEU A 590 -8.97 4.39 33.06
N GLN A 591 -8.63 3.80 34.22
CA GLN A 591 -7.29 3.96 34.79
C GLN A 591 -6.21 3.37 33.90
N VAL A 592 -6.42 2.21 33.26
CA VAL A 592 -5.49 1.64 32.28
C VAL A 592 -5.32 2.58 31.10
N THR A 593 -6.39 3.20 30.61
CA THR A 593 -6.32 4.21 29.54
C THR A 593 -5.46 5.41 29.94
N VAL A 594 -5.66 5.95 31.15
CA VAL A 594 -4.88 7.09 31.66
C VAL A 594 -3.39 6.73 31.81
N VAL A 595 -3.09 5.53 32.31
CA VAL A 595 -1.71 5.01 32.41
C VAL A 595 -1.12 4.87 31.01
N GLY A 596 -1.87 4.34 30.05
CA GLY A 596 -1.45 4.23 28.66
C GLY A 596 -1.12 5.61 28.04
N LEU A 597 -1.97 6.60 28.26
CA LEU A 597 -1.74 7.99 27.86
C LEU A 597 -0.45 8.59 28.48
N ALA A 598 -0.27 8.35 29.79
CA ALA A 598 0.92 8.83 30.49
C ALA A 598 2.20 8.17 29.96
N ILE A 599 2.18 6.87 29.68
CA ILE A 599 3.32 6.16 29.06
C ILE A 599 3.57 6.69 27.64
N SER A 600 2.52 6.87 26.83
CA SER A 600 2.66 7.32 25.45
C SER A 600 3.31 8.72 25.36
N SER A 601 3.05 9.58 26.34
CA SER A 601 3.63 10.93 26.37
C SER A 601 5.13 10.97 26.69
N GLN A 602 5.70 9.87 27.20
CA GLN A 602 7.11 9.75 27.59
C GLN A 602 7.94 8.97 26.55
N LEU A 603 7.31 8.28 25.59
CA LEU A 603 8.03 7.50 24.59
C LEU A 603 8.38 8.35 23.38
N PHE A 604 9.62 8.19 22.90
CA PHE A 604 10.03 8.76 21.63
C PHE A 604 9.34 8.00 20.49
N PRO A 605 8.70 8.69 19.53
CA PRO A 605 7.80 8.04 18.56
C PRO A 605 8.53 7.27 17.46
N TYR A 606 9.82 7.51 17.24
CA TYR A 606 10.56 6.94 16.11
C TYR A 606 11.64 5.95 16.52
N SER A 607 11.95 5.03 15.62
CA SER A 607 13.05 4.09 15.76
C SER A 607 13.46 3.59 14.37
N THR A 608 14.50 2.77 14.28
CA THR A 608 14.83 2.06 13.02
C THR A 608 13.73 1.09 12.57
N GLY A 609 12.87 0.64 13.49
CA GLY A 609 11.69 -0.19 13.19
C GLY A 609 10.44 0.62 12.78
N ALA A 610 10.44 1.92 13.01
CA ALA A 610 9.39 2.86 12.61
C ALA A 610 10.04 4.22 12.31
N PRO A 611 10.72 4.37 11.16
CA PRO A 611 11.50 5.56 10.86
C PRO A 611 10.64 6.75 10.47
N LYS A 612 11.11 7.96 10.81
CA LYS A 612 10.57 9.21 10.31
C LYS A 612 11.02 9.43 8.87
N ARG A 613 10.09 9.62 7.94
CA ARG A 613 10.39 9.86 6.53
C ARG A 613 10.60 11.33 6.26
N VAL A 614 11.77 11.66 5.72
CA VAL A 614 12.19 13.04 5.44
C VAL A 614 12.70 13.11 4.00
N VAL A 615 12.24 14.10 3.25
CA VAL A 615 12.75 14.43 1.93
C VAL A 615 13.71 15.60 2.05
N LEU A 616 14.91 15.44 1.53
CA LEU A 616 15.94 16.48 1.38
C LEU A 616 16.15 16.75 -0.11
N GLN A 617 15.66 17.88 -0.57
CA GLN A 617 15.85 18.34 -1.95
C GLN A 617 16.91 19.44 -1.98
N HIS A 618 18.06 19.18 -2.64
CA HIS A 618 19.04 20.21 -2.91
C HIS A 618 18.71 20.87 -4.23
N THR A 619 18.15 22.08 -4.18
CA THR A 619 17.63 22.78 -5.36
C THR A 619 18.58 23.87 -5.82
N PHE A 620 18.82 23.90 -7.13
CA PHE A 620 19.52 24.96 -7.85
C PHE A 620 18.56 25.61 -8.83
N VAL A 621 18.23 26.87 -8.59
CA VAL A 621 17.46 27.69 -9.53
C VAL A 621 18.42 28.23 -10.56
N THR A 622 18.20 27.88 -11.82
CA THR A 622 19.11 28.23 -12.93
C THR A 622 18.45 29.16 -13.94
N ASP A 623 19.24 30.08 -14.47
CA ASP A 623 18.93 30.87 -15.66
C ASP A 623 20.05 30.63 -16.67
N ALA A 624 19.72 29.97 -17.76
CA ALA A 624 20.70 29.44 -18.70
C ALA A 624 21.78 28.60 -17.98
N ASN A 625 23.05 29.00 -18.09
CA ASN A 625 24.17 28.31 -17.42
C ASN A 625 24.63 29.03 -16.14
N SER A 626 23.79 29.86 -15.54
CA SER A 626 24.07 30.55 -14.27
C SER A 626 23.14 30.04 -13.15
N ILE A 627 23.67 30.03 -11.92
CA ILE A 627 22.87 29.71 -10.73
C ILE A 627 22.42 31.05 -10.14
N VAL A 628 21.10 31.21 -10.03
CA VAL A 628 20.47 32.39 -9.43
C VAL A 628 20.32 32.22 -7.93
N GLU A 629 19.88 31.02 -7.51
CA GLU A 629 19.63 30.68 -6.12
C GLU A 629 19.97 29.20 -5.87
N SER A 630 20.42 28.87 -4.67
CA SER A 630 20.56 27.49 -4.25
C SER A 630 20.13 27.31 -2.80
N HIS A 631 19.42 26.19 -2.51
CA HIS A 631 18.93 25.92 -1.15
C HIS A 631 18.74 24.43 -0.89
N TYR A 632 18.80 24.05 0.38
CA TYR A 632 18.32 22.78 0.89
C TYR A 632 16.85 22.92 1.28
N GLY A 633 15.98 22.16 0.69
CA GLY A 633 14.56 22.06 1.03
C GLY A 633 14.29 20.79 1.80
N PHE A 634 13.65 20.91 2.97
CA PHE A 634 13.23 19.77 3.77
C PHE A 634 11.72 19.67 3.79
N SER A 635 11.20 18.45 3.64
CA SER A 635 9.79 18.12 3.84
C SER A 635 9.66 16.79 4.57
N VAL A 636 8.52 16.61 5.24
CA VAL A 636 8.20 15.36 5.93
C VAL A 636 6.89 14.81 5.37
N VAL A 637 6.85 13.50 5.21
CA VAL A 637 5.66 12.80 4.71
C VAL A 637 4.71 12.48 5.87
N ASP A 638 5.24 12.34 7.06
CA ASP A 638 4.50 11.98 8.27
C ASP A 638 4.02 13.20 9.10
N ALA A 639 3.34 12.95 10.21
CA ALA A 639 2.60 13.96 10.95
C ALA A 639 3.44 14.91 11.82
N ASN A 640 4.64 14.53 12.24
CA ASN A 640 5.46 15.41 13.07
C ASN A 640 6.21 16.45 12.24
N SER A 641 6.22 17.68 12.78
CA SER A 641 6.76 18.83 12.08
C SER A 641 8.27 18.73 11.82
N LEU A 642 8.73 19.53 10.86
CA LEU A 642 10.16 19.78 10.65
C LEU A 642 10.84 20.35 11.90
N GLU A 643 10.11 21.12 12.71
CA GLU A 643 10.60 21.60 14.01
C GLU A 643 10.94 20.43 14.94
N PHE A 644 10.08 19.43 15.04
CA PHE A 644 10.36 18.21 15.81
C PHE A 644 11.63 17.52 15.29
N LEU A 645 11.78 17.37 13.96
CA LEU A 645 12.96 16.77 13.36
C LEU A 645 14.25 17.46 13.82
N PHE A 646 14.33 18.77 13.65
CA PHE A 646 15.57 19.52 13.94
C PHE A 646 15.85 19.71 15.44
N ASN A 647 14.81 19.73 16.28
CA ASN A 647 14.98 19.71 17.74
C ASN A 647 15.60 18.39 18.23
N ASN A 648 15.37 17.28 17.51
CA ASN A 648 15.87 15.96 17.85
C ASN A 648 17.05 15.48 16.94
N ALA A 649 17.52 16.34 16.01
CA ALA A 649 18.72 16.12 15.19
C ALA A 649 19.70 17.30 15.33
N PRO A 650 20.31 17.49 16.50
CA PRO A 650 21.09 18.70 16.81
C PRO A 650 22.34 18.89 15.95
N GLU A 651 22.97 17.80 15.47
CA GLU A 651 24.14 17.87 14.60
C GLU A 651 23.79 18.45 13.24
N ALA A 652 22.72 17.97 12.62
CA ALA A 652 22.21 18.50 11.35
C ALA A 652 21.74 19.95 11.51
N ALA A 653 21.02 20.27 12.60
CA ALA A 653 20.57 21.62 12.90
C ALA A 653 21.74 22.60 13.09
N LYS A 654 22.79 22.21 13.81
CA LYS A 654 24.01 22.99 14.00
C LYS A 654 24.72 23.24 12.67
N TRP A 655 24.93 22.18 11.88
CA TRP A 655 25.59 22.28 10.56
C TRP A 655 24.85 23.25 9.63
N LEU A 656 23.53 23.22 9.60
CA LEU A 656 22.72 24.15 8.81
C LEU A 656 22.83 25.59 9.32
N LYS A 657 22.83 25.83 10.65
CA LYS A 657 23.00 27.17 11.25
C LYS A 657 24.39 27.75 11.02
N ASP A 658 25.43 26.94 11.16
CA ASP A 658 26.82 27.37 10.96
C ASP A 658 27.10 27.70 9.47
N ASN A 659 26.31 27.13 8.54
CA ASN A 659 26.45 27.35 7.10
C ASN A 659 25.36 28.26 6.50
N SER A 660 24.47 28.85 7.30
CA SER A 660 23.42 29.74 6.82
C SER A 660 23.17 30.92 7.77
N LEU A 661 22.93 32.08 7.19
CA LEU A 661 22.64 33.33 7.90
C LEU A 661 21.16 33.47 8.34
N LEU A 662 20.31 32.48 8.10
CA LEU A 662 18.87 32.57 8.35
C LEU A 662 18.47 31.98 9.70
N SER A 663 17.53 32.68 10.37
CA SER A 663 16.80 32.16 11.51
C SER A 663 15.93 30.96 11.10
N PHE A 664 15.72 30.05 12.04
CA PHE A 664 14.86 28.89 11.91
C PHE A 664 13.39 29.36 11.88
N GLU A 665 12.88 29.74 10.70
CA GLU A 665 11.49 30.10 10.51
C GLU A 665 10.81 29.04 9.64
N GLU A 666 9.85 28.32 10.22
CA GLU A 666 9.01 27.37 9.52
C GLU A 666 8.02 28.18 8.63
N LYS A 667 8.26 28.19 7.33
CA LYS A 667 7.31 28.77 6.36
C LYS A 667 6.32 27.71 5.94
N TYR A 668 5.13 27.73 6.53
CA TYR A 668 4.04 26.78 6.24
C TYR A 668 3.44 26.93 4.83
N HIS A 669 3.65 28.02 4.14
CA HIS A 669 3.28 28.16 2.73
C HIS A 669 4.52 27.93 1.88
N SER A 670 4.73 26.65 1.52
CA SER A 670 5.79 26.32 0.57
C SER A 670 5.61 27.13 -0.71
N ASP A 671 6.66 27.74 -1.15
CA ASP A 671 6.81 28.11 -2.54
C ASP A 671 6.68 26.81 -3.33
N ARG A 672 5.50 26.59 -3.93
CA ARG A 672 5.19 25.34 -4.64
C ARG A 672 6.19 25.04 -5.76
N SER A 673 6.84 26.06 -6.29
CA SER A 673 7.81 25.95 -7.36
C SER A 673 9.00 25.06 -7.02
N SER A 674 9.49 25.09 -5.77
CA SER A 674 10.64 24.25 -5.37
C SER A 674 10.34 22.75 -5.27
N TRP A 675 9.05 22.37 -5.22
CA TRP A 675 8.62 20.98 -5.09
C TRP A 675 7.92 20.45 -6.33
N LEU A 676 7.84 21.23 -7.41
CA LEU A 676 7.24 20.80 -8.68
C LEU A 676 7.88 19.53 -9.25
N ALA A 677 9.14 19.27 -8.95
CA ALA A 677 9.83 18.05 -9.34
C ALA A 677 9.15 16.77 -8.82
N LEU A 678 8.49 16.85 -7.65
CA LEU A 678 7.78 15.74 -7.03
C LEU A 678 6.28 15.75 -7.34
N TYR A 679 5.80 16.69 -8.15
CA TYR A 679 4.38 16.75 -8.50
C TYR A 679 3.92 15.49 -9.26
N PRO A 680 2.76 14.89 -8.93
CA PRO A 680 1.76 15.35 -7.95
C PRO A 680 2.02 14.94 -6.50
N VAL A 681 3.09 14.24 -6.19
CA VAL A 681 3.38 13.69 -4.85
C VAL A 681 3.66 14.81 -3.83
N ASN A 682 4.13 15.98 -4.27
CA ASN A 682 4.45 17.11 -3.39
C ASN A 682 3.29 17.61 -2.53
N PHE A 683 2.04 17.34 -2.90
CA PHE A 683 0.88 17.72 -2.07
C PHE A 683 0.74 16.87 -0.79
N LEU A 684 1.42 15.72 -0.71
CA LEU A 684 1.51 14.92 0.53
C LEU A 684 2.31 15.64 1.63
N PHE A 685 3.08 16.66 1.28
CA PHE A 685 3.89 17.42 2.23
C PHE A 685 3.09 18.57 2.82
N SER A 686 3.01 18.65 4.14
CA SER A 686 2.32 19.72 4.88
C SER A 686 3.03 21.07 4.83
N GLY A 687 4.30 21.10 4.45
CA GLY A 687 5.12 22.27 4.36
C GLY A 687 6.56 21.94 4.03
N SER A 688 7.35 22.95 3.74
CA SER A 688 8.78 22.81 3.50
C SER A 688 9.57 23.86 4.27
N LEU A 689 10.79 23.51 4.66
CA LEU A 689 11.73 24.41 5.31
C LEU A 689 12.97 24.55 4.42
N LYS A 690 13.32 25.77 4.08
CA LYS A 690 14.43 26.06 3.16
C LYS A 690 15.62 26.67 3.90
N PHE A 691 16.81 26.22 3.58
CA PHE A 691 18.08 26.77 4.03
C PHE A 691 18.95 27.12 2.83
N PRO A 692 19.57 28.31 2.76
CA PRO A 692 20.52 28.62 1.70
C PRO A 692 21.63 27.58 1.63
N SER A 693 22.10 27.28 0.45
CA SER A 693 23.25 26.41 0.23
C SER A 693 24.34 27.14 -0.54
N GLU A 694 25.57 26.70 -0.39
CA GLU A 694 26.70 27.18 -1.20
C GLU A 694 26.69 26.45 -2.54
N ASN A 695 27.06 27.14 -3.59
CA ASN A 695 27.01 26.64 -4.98
C ASN A 695 28.39 26.41 -5.63
N GLU A 696 29.48 26.49 -4.84
CA GLU A 696 30.85 26.37 -5.40
C GLU A 696 31.18 24.97 -5.93
N GLU A 697 30.67 23.92 -5.31
CA GLU A 697 30.94 22.52 -5.70
C GLU A 697 30.22 22.08 -6.96
N ILE A 698 29.04 22.63 -7.24
CA ILE A 698 28.19 22.17 -8.34
C ILE A 698 28.87 22.31 -9.69
N ARG A 699 29.60 23.41 -9.91
CA ARG A 699 30.31 23.66 -11.18
C ARG A 699 31.51 22.76 -11.40
N LYS A 700 32.04 22.13 -10.35
CA LYS A 700 33.09 21.14 -10.47
C LYS A 700 32.56 19.83 -11.03
N HIS A 701 31.27 19.52 -10.73
CA HIS A 701 30.64 18.28 -11.17
C HIS A 701 29.87 18.48 -12.48
N TYR A 702 29.08 19.55 -12.61
CA TYR A 702 28.27 19.82 -13.80
C TYR A 702 28.82 21.00 -14.58
N GLN A 703 29.21 20.75 -15.84
CA GLN A 703 29.71 21.78 -16.76
C GLN A 703 28.57 22.60 -17.36
N HIS A 704 27.46 21.92 -17.68
CA HIS A 704 26.26 22.50 -18.27
C HIS A 704 25.05 22.10 -17.47
N PHE A 705 24.18 23.07 -17.15
CA PHE A 705 22.90 22.82 -16.48
C PHE A 705 21.79 22.52 -17.48
N PRO A 706 20.71 21.85 -17.05
CA PRO A 706 19.52 21.64 -17.89
C PRO A 706 18.96 22.99 -18.35
N GLN A 707 18.60 23.06 -19.63
CA GLN A 707 18.01 24.26 -20.21
C GLN A 707 17.05 23.93 -21.35
N MET A 708 16.02 24.75 -21.51
CA MET A 708 15.08 24.64 -22.63
C MET A 708 15.42 25.65 -23.71
N VAL A 709 15.41 25.21 -24.97
CA VAL A 709 15.73 26.01 -26.14
C VAL A 709 14.59 25.94 -27.14
N ILE A 710 14.22 27.10 -27.71
CA ILE A 710 13.26 27.16 -28.80
C ILE A 710 14.00 26.84 -30.10
N GLN A 711 13.69 25.72 -30.73
CA GLN A 711 14.28 25.30 -31.98
C GLN A 711 13.64 25.98 -33.18
N LYS A 712 12.31 26.11 -33.15
CA LYS A 712 11.52 26.72 -34.22
C LYS A 712 10.18 27.21 -33.70
N THR A 713 9.76 28.38 -34.23
CA THR A 713 8.39 28.90 -34.04
C THR A 713 7.74 29.07 -35.40
N SER A 714 6.52 28.55 -35.53
CA SER A 714 5.66 28.75 -36.70
C SER A 714 4.31 29.31 -36.24
N SER A 715 3.83 30.31 -36.99
CA SER A 715 2.51 30.89 -36.71
C SER A 715 1.60 30.64 -37.91
N ASN A 716 0.36 30.15 -37.65
CA ASN A 716 -0.66 29.88 -38.64
C ASN A 716 -2.05 30.08 -38.04
N ASN A 717 -2.91 30.81 -38.74
CA ASN A 717 -4.31 31.04 -38.38
C ASN A 717 -4.55 31.49 -36.93
N GLY A 718 -3.73 32.37 -36.38
CA GLY A 718 -3.86 32.86 -35.01
C GLY A 718 -3.31 31.94 -33.92
N HIS A 719 -2.76 30.78 -34.31
CA HIS A 719 -2.06 29.87 -33.41
C HIS A 719 -0.55 29.91 -33.67
N ARG A 720 0.24 29.82 -32.61
CA ARG A 720 1.69 29.64 -32.69
C ARG A 720 2.04 28.24 -32.21
N ARG A 721 2.83 27.52 -33.00
CA ARG A 721 3.44 26.26 -32.66
C ARG A 721 4.91 26.44 -32.42
N MET A 722 5.38 26.08 -31.26
CA MET A 722 6.76 26.19 -30.83
C MET A 722 7.35 24.80 -30.69
N HIS A 723 8.44 24.53 -31.38
CA HIS A 723 9.26 23.34 -31.22
C HIS A 723 10.34 23.64 -30.16
N LEU A 724 10.34 22.86 -29.11
CA LEU A 724 11.16 23.04 -27.93
C LEU A 724 12.08 21.83 -27.76
N GLU A 725 13.27 22.11 -27.27
CA GLU A 725 14.20 21.07 -26.83
C GLU A 725 14.61 21.33 -25.40
N LEU A 726 14.37 20.37 -24.50
CA LEU A 726 14.91 20.34 -23.14
C LEU A 726 16.25 19.61 -23.21
N SER A 727 17.32 20.36 -23.15
CA SER A 727 18.68 19.82 -22.96
C SER A 727 18.85 19.44 -21.48
N LEU A 728 19.36 18.24 -21.24
CA LEU A 728 19.62 17.70 -19.91
C LEU A 728 20.99 18.11 -19.35
N GLY A 729 21.77 18.87 -20.15
CA GLY A 729 23.08 19.35 -19.75
C GLY A 729 24.11 18.23 -19.59
N SER A 730 24.88 18.27 -18.52
CA SER A 730 25.89 17.25 -18.18
C SER A 730 25.46 16.30 -17.05
N LEU A 731 24.15 16.16 -16.82
CA LEU A 731 23.61 15.27 -15.81
C LEU A 731 23.74 13.80 -16.25
N SER A 732 24.07 12.91 -15.33
CA SER A 732 24.36 11.50 -15.63
C SER A 732 23.45 10.49 -14.92
N GLU A 733 22.75 10.90 -13.87
CA GLU A 733 21.90 10.01 -13.04
C GLU A 733 20.49 10.62 -12.94
N ILE A 734 19.92 11.00 -14.11
CA ILE A 734 18.62 11.65 -14.15
C ILE A 734 17.53 10.64 -13.79
N TRP A 735 16.76 11.00 -12.77
CA TRP A 735 15.59 10.20 -12.37
C TRP A 735 14.36 10.58 -13.19
N THR A 736 14.01 11.86 -13.24
CA THR A 736 12.86 12.35 -14.02
C THR A 736 12.98 13.85 -14.28
N SER A 737 12.26 14.30 -15.30
CA SER A 737 12.05 15.73 -15.54
C SER A 737 10.56 16.04 -15.45
N VAL A 738 10.20 17.16 -14.84
CA VAL A 738 8.82 17.62 -14.69
C VAL A 738 8.64 18.95 -15.38
N LEU A 739 7.64 19.05 -16.24
CA LEU A 739 7.21 20.28 -16.90
C LEU A 739 5.87 20.69 -16.32
N ASN A 740 5.75 21.93 -15.86
CA ASN A 740 4.48 22.58 -15.56
C ASN A 740 4.23 23.68 -16.58
N ILE A 741 3.32 23.44 -17.50
CA ILE A 741 2.98 24.36 -18.57
C ILE A 741 1.74 25.15 -18.15
N THR A 742 1.87 26.43 -17.94
CA THR A 742 0.79 27.31 -17.48
C THR A 742 0.41 28.26 -18.60
N GLY A 743 -0.87 28.30 -18.92
CA GLY A 743 -1.46 29.11 -19.98
C GLY A 743 -2.37 28.28 -20.90
N PRO A 744 -3.09 28.92 -21.80
CA PRO A 744 -4.10 28.26 -22.64
C PRO A 744 -3.43 27.53 -23.82
N LEU A 745 -3.07 26.24 -23.61
CA LEU A 745 -2.66 25.35 -24.70
C LEU A 745 -3.86 24.98 -25.57
N SER A 746 -3.66 24.92 -26.88
CA SER A 746 -4.59 24.36 -27.84
C SER A 746 -4.22 22.92 -28.26
N ASN A 747 -2.93 22.59 -28.27
CA ASN A 747 -2.45 21.27 -28.62
C ASN A 747 -0.99 21.06 -28.17
N TRP A 748 -0.50 19.81 -28.18
CA TRP A 748 0.87 19.43 -27.86
C TRP A 748 1.28 18.09 -28.48
N SER A 749 2.57 17.72 -28.35
CA SER A 749 3.11 16.46 -28.90
C SER A 749 3.02 15.25 -27.98
N PHE A 750 2.51 15.40 -26.77
CA PHE A 750 2.42 14.32 -25.78
C PHE A 750 1.09 13.58 -25.86
N SER A 751 1.02 12.36 -25.30
CA SER A 751 -0.20 11.57 -25.11
C SER A 751 -1.02 11.42 -26.41
N ASP A 752 -0.37 10.98 -27.49
CA ASP A 752 -0.96 10.80 -28.82
C ASP A 752 -1.66 12.09 -29.34
N MET A 753 -1.08 13.25 -29.04
CA MET A 753 -1.62 14.58 -29.35
C MET A 753 -2.95 14.90 -28.66
N THR A 754 -3.31 14.17 -27.60
CA THR A 754 -4.51 14.43 -26.83
C THR A 754 -4.20 15.31 -25.62
N LEU A 755 -4.74 16.52 -25.63
CA LEU A 755 -4.57 17.45 -24.51
C LEU A 755 -5.50 17.02 -23.35
N PRO A 756 -4.97 16.77 -22.13
CA PRO A 756 -5.81 16.45 -20.99
C PRO A 756 -6.58 17.69 -20.51
N ASP A 757 -7.63 17.48 -19.69
CA ASP A 757 -8.31 18.59 -19.04
C ASP A 757 -7.32 19.37 -18.17
N PRO A 758 -7.28 20.70 -18.29
CA PRO A 758 -6.36 21.53 -17.54
C PRO A 758 -6.70 21.52 -16.04
N GLN A 759 -5.68 21.68 -15.24
CA GLN A 759 -5.85 21.93 -13.80
C GLN A 759 -5.86 23.44 -13.56
N SER A 760 -6.76 23.91 -12.70
CA SER A 760 -6.77 25.29 -12.25
C SER A 760 -6.57 25.31 -10.74
N PHE A 761 -5.46 25.91 -10.30
CA PHE A 761 -5.18 26.10 -8.89
C PHE A 761 -5.72 27.45 -8.43
N SER A 762 -6.67 27.44 -7.51
CA SER A 762 -7.24 28.67 -6.88
C SER A 762 -7.74 29.70 -7.89
N GLY A 763 -8.34 29.26 -9.00
CA GLY A 763 -8.85 30.15 -10.05
C GLY A 763 -7.76 30.79 -10.93
N GLY A 764 -6.54 30.27 -10.89
CA GLY A 764 -5.43 30.68 -11.75
C GLY A 764 -5.56 30.19 -13.21
N PRO A 765 -4.60 30.52 -14.06
CA PRO A 765 -4.60 30.07 -15.45
C PRO A 765 -4.51 28.55 -15.55
N PRO A 766 -4.96 27.95 -16.69
CA PRO A 766 -4.90 26.53 -16.90
C PRO A 766 -3.44 26.03 -16.83
N SER A 767 -3.25 24.86 -16.19
CA SER A 767 -1.96 24.24 -15.97
C SER A 767 -1.97 22.78 -16.42
N TYR A 768 -0.90 22.35 -17.07
CA TYR A 768 -0.71 21.02 -17.62
C TYR A 768 0.62 20.45 -17.09
N ILE A 769 0.56 19.32 -16.40
CA ILE A 769 1.75 18.68 -15.85
C ILE A 769 2.16 17.54 -16.75
N CYS A 770 3.44 17.53 -17.16
CA CYS A 770 4.05 16.44 -17.91
C CYS A 770 5.30 15.95 -17.17
N ARG A 771 5.42 14.65 -16.98
CA ARG A 771 6.65 14.00 -16.49
C ARG A 771 7.34 13.27 -17.64
N LEU A 772 8.64 13.46 -17.74
CA LEU A 772 9.50 12.87 -18.76
C LEU A 772 10.49 11.93 -18.07
N SER A 773 10.52 10.68 -18.49
CA SER A 773 11.39 9.64 -17.94
C SER A 773 12.06 8.82 -19.04
N GLY A 774 13.33 8.45 -18.87
CA GLY A 774 14.03 7.60 -19.85
C GLY A 774 15.45 7.25 -19.44
N GLU A 775 15.91 6.09 -19.88
CA GLU A 775 17.25 5.59 -19.59
C GLU A 775 18.36 6.28 -20.42
N SER A 776 18.03 7.01 -21.46
CA SER A 776 19.02 7.71 -22.29
C SER A 776 19.20 9.15 -21.84
N HIS A 777 20.47 9.62 -21.90
CA HIS A 777 20.83 11.01 -21.63
C HIS A 777 20.51 11.96 -22.80
N GLU A 778 19.66 11.53 -23.72
CA GLU A 778 19.25 12.32 -24.87
C GLU A 778 18.30 13.44 -24.47
N ASN A 779 18.42 14.58 -25.13
CA ASN A 779 17.53 15.72 -24.97
C ASN A 779 16.08 15.36 -25.32
N TRP A 780 15.13 16.06 -24.71
CA TRP A 780 13.71 15.89 -24.98
C TRP A 780 13.23 16.92 -26.00
N SER A 781 12.81 16.45 -27.18
CA SER A 781 12.21 17.32 -28.20
C SER A 781 10.69 17.15 -28.20
N PHE A 782 9.96 18.26 -28.15
CA PHE A 782 8.51 18.29 -28.17
C PHE A 782 8.00 19.61 -28.77
N TRP A 783 6.72 19.69 -29.06
CA TRP A 783 6.10 20.94 -29.48
C TRP A 783 4.84 21.26 -28.68
N LEU A 784 4.59 22.57 -28.53
CA LEU A 784 3.41 23.15 -27.89
C LEU A 784 2.74 24.10 -28.87
N GLU A 785 1.40 24.10 -28.85
CA GLU A 785 0.59 25.01 -29.64
C GLU A 785 -0.34 25.84 -28.75
N ALA A 786 -0.36 27.13 -28.94
CA ALA A 786 -1.17 28.07 -28.18
C ALA A 786 -1.65 29.22 -29.08
N ASN A 787 -2.63 30.02 -28.61
CA ASN A 787 -3.01 31.25 -29.26
C ASN A 787 -1.80 32.19 -29.39
N SER A 788 -1.69 32.88 -30.52
CA SER A 788 -0.51 33.72 -30.83
C SER A 788 -0.33 34.93 -29.90
N SER A 789 -1.41 35.38 -29.24
CA SER A 789 -1.42 36.57 -28.37
C SER A 789 -1.24 36.30 -26.87
N GLU A 790 -1.29 35.02 -26.44
CA GLU A 790 -1.27 34.70 -25.02
C GLU A 790 0.09 34.09 -24.60
N PRO A 791 0.68 34.61 -23.51
CA PRO A 791 1.94 34.08 -23.03
C PRO A 791 1.77 32.69 -22.41
N LEU A 792 2.75 31.80 -22.62
CA LEU A 792 2.92 30.57 -21.90
C LEU A 792 4.05 30.71 -20.89
N ARG A 793 3.85 30.18 -19.70
CA ARG A 793 4.92 29.97 -18.73
C ARG A 793 5.21 28.48 -18.62
N ILE A 794 6.47 28.10 -18.67
CA ILE A 794 6.93 26.74 -18.47
C ILE A 794 7.92 26.70 -17.32
N ASP A 795 7.53 26.07 -16.23
CA ASP A 795 8.44 25.71 -15.13
C ASP A 795 9.00 24.33 -15.41
N VAL A 796 10.32 24.19 -15.34
CA VAL A 796 11.05 22.95 -15.60
C VAL A 796 11.81 22.57 -14.35
N ALA A 797 11.64 21.32 -13.91
CA ALA A 797 12.45 20.73 -12.85
C ALA A 797 13.07 19.43 -13.36
N VAL A 798 14.39 19.31 -13.29
CA VAL A 798 15.14 18.09 -13.62
C VAL A 798 15.77 17.54 -12.36
N LEU A 799 15.47 16.28 -12.04
CA LEU A 799 15.95 15.60 -10.85
C LEU A 799 17.13 14.70 -11.21
N ASP A 800 18.23 14.89 -10.49
CA ASP A 800 19.41 14.03 -10.56
C ASP A 800 19.60 13.31 -9.21
N GLN A 801 19.86 12.02 -9.29
CA GLN A 801 20.08 11.16 -8.11
C GLN A 801 21.47 11.40 -7.49
N TYR A 802 22.41 11.99 -8.24
CA TYR A 802 23.72 12.31 -7.72
C TYR A 802 23.66 13.34 -6.60
N LEU A 803 24.28 13.01 -5.48
CA LEU A 803 24.39 13.90 -4.32
C LEU A 803 25.79 14.51 -4.25
N LEU A 804 25.87 15.83 -4.18
CA LEU A 804 27.09 16.55 -3.89
C LEU A 804 27.66 16.14 -2.51
N ASP A 805 28.96 16.23 -2.31
CA ASP A 805 29.62 15.79 -1.08
C ASP A 805 29.07 16.49 0.18
N ARG A 806 28.76 17.78 0.08
CA ARG A 806 28.11 18.52 1.16
C ARG A 806 26.71 18.00 1.48
N THR A 807 25.90 17.69 0.47
CA THR A 807 24.56 17.11 0.66
C THR A 807 24.65 15.72 1.28
N ARG A 808 25.61 14.92 0.82
CA ARG A 808 25.89 13.59 1.39
C ARG A 808 26.32 13.67 2.85
N LYS A 809 27.19 14.63 3.18
CA LYS A 809 27.58 14.90 4.57
C LYS A 809 26.40 15.34 5.41
N LEU A 810 25.57 16.29 4.93
CA LEU A 810 24.38 16.73 5.64
C LEU A 810 23.44 15.56 5.93
N LYS A 811 23.17 14.72 4.92
CA LYS A 811 22.36 13.50 5.09
C LYS A 811 22.92 12.61 6.21
N SER A 812 24.22 12.43 6.31
CA SER A 812 24.86 11.56 7.30
C SER A 812 24.83 12.11 8.75
N LEU A 813 24.45 13.36 8.96
CA LEU A 813 24.34 13.97 10.29
C LEU A 813 22.98 13.71 10.96
N PHE A 814 22.03 13.18 10.22
CA PHE A 814 20.74 12.81 10.81
C PHE A 814 20.83 11.48 11.57
N PRO A 815 20.11 11.36 12.69
CA PRO A 815 20.10 10.14 13.48
C PRO A 815 19.39 8.98 12.73
N SER A 816 19.68 7.74 13.10
CA SER A 816 19.19 6.53 12.45
C SER A 816 17.66 6.36 12.47
N TRP A 817 16.93 7.03 13.34
CA TRP A 817 15.48 7.02 13.32
C TRP A 817 14.87 7.95 12.24
N ALA A 818 15.66 8.80 11.59
CA ALA A 818 15.24 9.66 10.49
C ALA A 818 15.73 9.07 9.15
N ASP A 819 14.82 8.60 8.33
CA ASP A 819 15.12 8.13 6.98
C ASP A 819 15.08 9.30 6.01
N ILE A 820 16.23 9.65 5.43
CA ILE A 820 16.41 10.82 4.57
C ILE A 820 16.48 10.38 3.10
N THR A 821 15.43 10.60 2.34
CA THR A 821 15.45 10.51 0.88
C THR A 821 16.00 11.81 0.32
N ALA A 822 17.15 11.76 -0.36
CA ALA A 822 17.83 12.95 -0.84
C ALA A 822 18.10 12.90 -2.35
N PHE A 823 17.97 14.04 -3.03
CA PHE A 823 18.27 14.21 -4.46
C PHE A 823 18.60 15.66 -4.79
N THR A 824 19.19 15.86 -5.97
CA THR A 824 19.53 17.18 -6.52
C THR A 824 18.46 17.58 -7.54
N THR A 825 18.04 18.85 -7.55
CA THR A 825 17.06 19.37 -8.51
C THR A 825 17.57 20.63 -9.16
N PHE A 826 17.46 20.70 -10.49
CA PHE A 826 17.67 21.91 -11.27
C PHE A 826 16.32 22.47 -11.68
N PHE A 827 16.05 23.72 -11.27
CA PHE A 827 14.78 24.39 -11.52
C PHE A 827 14.96 25.62 -12.39
N SER A 828 14.18 25.77 -13.44
CA SER A 828 14.20 26.93 -14.32
C SER A 828 12.79 27.30 -14.78
N THR A 829 12.57 28.59 -15.07
CA THR A 829 11.28 29.12 -15.57
C THR A 829 11.50 29.83 -16.89
N TYR A 830 10.63 29.54 -17.86
CA TYR A 830 10.63 30.13 -19.20
C TYR A 830 9.31 30.83 -19.46
N HIS A 831 9.39 32.01 -20.08
CA HIS A 831 8.23 32.77 -20.58
C HIS A 831 8.28 32.77 -22.11
N LEU A 832 7.25 32.21 -22.73
CA LEU A 832 7.20 31.97 -24.17
C LEU A 832 6.06 32.73 -24.83
#